data_29c2910082784c1d0f90b3f36c20f6f1
#
_entry.id   29c2910082784c1d0f90b3f36c20f6f1
#
_cell.length_a   1.000
_cell.length_b   1.000
_cell.length_c   1.000
_cell.angle_alpha   90.00
_cell.angle_beta   90.00
_cell.angle_gamma   90.00
#
_symmetry.space_group_name_H-M   'P 1'
#
loop_
_entity.id
_entity.type
_entity.pdbx_description
1 polymer ?
#
loop_
_entity_poly.entity_id
_entity_poly.type
_entity_poly.pdbx_seq_one_letter_code
_entity_poly.pdbx_strand_id
1 'polypeptide(L)'
;MTDTFKNQTKVTFTLNGKEVDAPEGENLIEACSNAGVDIPHFCYHNRMNPVGMCRMCIVEVDTGRGPALQPSCMLNVSEGMNVDTESDVTKKAQDGILEFLLLNHPLDCPVCDKGGECPLQDQTIAYGPGETRFVEEKRHFEKPIPINDNVYLDRERCILCDRCTRFADEVVGDPLIHFIDRGNETQVNTFPEDPFASYFSGNVVQICPVGALTAKPYRFKARPWDLEEIESTYPNPLGDRIVIQSSRDEVLRFQGLDSNTVNWGWLTDKDRFSFQAFQSEYRIQEPLVRGSGLNKPDKSAQGLVASSWNMALDMTAKAIQNSTPNRVAFVGGSRLTNESQYAWTKLAKGLIGTDHVDATLGDDLPAHVLLGLPKTTINEICSPNSTILLIGSDLKEEYGTLYIRLRDAITNMGAKLIELTPIETGLSNIASISLRPRPGEIAKVVNSILTGEAPVEIGGVSKESIKACHELIQDTQINVVFAHHSIAESTEPITQALTLLREVNETKFLPLVKRANTIGALHMGMAPGQLPGQISLHDHNKSGLIGWPNLPEDEGMTTDQILKSAANGEIDVLFLLGTDPLSDYRDPDLAKKALETTHTVIAVDLFVNPSVYQSDIIFPAAAFIESNGSHTNVEGRVTPIRQKVTSPGTSRPDWMIAAEIAGRLDQDLGIENPEDVWKEIQAANLNHQQITLHDIHSTPDGIIIQFGTLTQFEKANLNIDTRPFDSYSHRLVLSKKMFDNGTITQMSPALKNFSNPSEIFVNPADYKAMGINEGKPVTLINGERSISITIKPDQKIPRSIAFGYLNQDGVDLRTLLSDGAESIDIRIDPTAKAN
;
A
#
# COMPACT_ATOMS: atom_id res chain seq x y z
N MET A 1 4.07 19.37 7.43
CA MET A 1 3.73 20.72 7.95
C MET A 1 4.44 21.87 7.25
N THR A 2 5.57 21.67 6.60
CA THR A 2 6.38 22.78 6.01
C THR A 2 5.76 23.56 4.84
N ASP A 3 4.79 23.03 4.12
CA ASP A 3 4.15 23.78 3.00
C ASP A 3 2.87 24.56 3.38
N THR A 4 2.26 24.26 4.51
CA THR A 4 1.03 24.96 4.98
C THR A 4 1.33 26.37 5.50
N PHE A 5 2.58 26.70 5.80
CA PHE A 5 2.98 27.95 6.43
C PHE A 5 3.58 29.02 5.50
N LYS A 6 3.68 28.75 4.20
CA LYS A 6 4.35 29.68 3.24
C LYS A 6 3.71 31.06 3.11
N ASN A 7 2.47 31.26 3.58
CA ASN A 7 1.74 32.54 3.52
C ASN A 7 1.21 33.01 4.87
N GLN A 8 1.71 32.48 6.00
CA GLN A 8 1.23 32.90 7.33
C GLN A 8 2.01 34.10 7.84
N THR A 9 1.33 34.94 8.65
CA THR A 9 1.96 36.03 9.41
C THR A 9 3.06 35.45 10.28
N LYS A 10 4.26 36.02 10.23
CA LYS A 10 5.37 35.64 11.11
C LYS A 10 5.29 36.45 12.40
N VAL A 11 5.60 35.79 13.49
CA VAL A 11 5.82 36.41 14.80
C VAL A 11 7.25 36.22 15.22
N THR A 12 7.81 37.23 15.95
CA THR A 12 9.15 37.16 16.50
C THR A 12 9.07 36.88 18.00
N PHE A 13 9.79 35.86 18.45
CA PHE A 13 9.91 35.51 19.87
C PHE A 13 11.40 35.37 20.27
N THR A 14 11.71 35.44 21.54
CA THR A 14 13.06 35.25 22.05
C THR A 14 13.25 33.85 22.55
N LEU A 15 14.25 33.10 22.06
CA LEU A 15 14.62 31.76 22.48
C LEU A 15 16.06 31.75 23.01
N ASN A 16 16.25 31.51 24.30
CA ASN A 16 17.57 31.52 24.98
C ASN A 16 18.35 32.81 24.70
N GLY A 17 17.65 33.95 24.72
CA GLY A 17 18.22 35.26 24.47
C GLY A 17 18.45 35.63 23.00
N LYS A 18 18.01 34.82 22.02
CA LYS A 18 18.11 35.10 20.60
C LYS A 18 16.72 35.31 20.00
N GLU A 19 16.58 36.27 19.11
CA GLU A 19 15.33 36.45 18.37
C GLU A 19 15.19 35.37 17.30
N VAL A 20 13.99 34.77 17.21
CA VAL A 20 13.61 33.74 16.28
C VAL A 20 12.27 34.09 15.67
N ASP A 21 12.16 33.93 14.34
CA ASP A 21 10.91 34.11 13.61
C ASP A 21 10.23 32.75 13.42
N ALA A 22 8.94 32.68 13.70
CA ALA A 22 8.11 31.48 13.49
C ALA A 22 6.75 31.88 12.91
N PRO A 23 6.04 30.95 12.24
CA PRO A 23 4.65 31.17 11.85
C PRO A 23 3.76 31.45 13.07
N GLU A 24 2.85 32.41 12.96
CA GLU A 24 1.89 32.68 14.02
C GLU A 24 1.04 31.44 14.32
N GLY A 25 0.95 31.06 15.60
CA GLY A 25 0.18 29.87 16.02
C GLY A 25 0.90 28.53 15.88
N GLU A 26 2.16 28.51 15.43
CA GLU A 26 2.97 27.28 15.45
C GLU A 26 3.17 26.80 16.89
N ASN A 27 3.17 25.48 17.08
CA ASN A 27 3.43 24.90 18.41
C ASN A 27 4.85 25.23 18.87
N LEU A 28 5.01 25.69 20.14
CA LEU A 28 6.29 26.16 20.65
C LEU A 28 7.41 25.11 20.59
N ILE A 29 7.11 23.83 20.84
CA ILE A 29 8.11 22.76 20.78
C ILE A 29 8.64 22.56 19.35
N GLU A 30 7.78 22.69 18.34
CA GLU A 30 8.15 22.62 16.93
C GLU A 30 8.97 23.87 16.50
N ALA A 31 8.51 25.04 16.89
CA ALA A 31 9.23 26.29 16.59
C ALA A 31 10.64 26.30 17.19
N CYS A 32 10.82 25.76 18.41
CA CYS A 32 12.14 25.59 19.02
C CYS A 32 13.01 24.58 18.26
N SER A 33 12.45 23.44 17.88
CA SER A 33 13.14 22.41 17.08
C SER A 33 13.57 22.95 15.72
N ASN A 34 12.70 23.71 15.03
CA ASN A 34 12.99 24.37 13.76
C ASN A 34 14.12 25.41 13.90
N ALA A 35 14.26 26.01 15.07
CA ALA A 35 15.34 26.91 15.41
C ALA A 35 16.64 26.19 15.88
N GLY A 36 16.66 24.86 15.87
CA GLY A 36 17.81 24.04 16.27
C GLY A 36 17.95 23.83 17.79
N VAL A 37 16.86 24.05 18.54
CA VAL A 37 16.81 23.81 19.98
C VAL A 37 15.81 22.70 20.29
N ASP A 38 16.32 21.50 20.58
CA ASP A 38 15.50 20.36 20.96
C ASP A 38 15.09 20.41 22.43
N ILE A 39 13.77 20.34 22.68
CA ILE A 39 13.22 20.29 24.03
C ILE A 39 12.90 18.84 24.37
N PRO A 40 13.39 18.29 25.50
CA PRO A 40 13.14 16.89 25.87
C PRO A 40 11.64 16.63 26.09
N HIS A 41 11.15 15.49 25.59
CA HIS A 41 9.75 15.15 25.69
C HIS A 41 9.50 13.64 25.52
N PHE A 42 8.36 13.13 26.03
CA PHE A 42 7.94 11.72 25.82
C PHE A 42 6.55 11.60 25.24
N CYS A 43 5.55 12.35 25.73
CA CYS A 43 4.17 12.20 25.27
C CYS A 43 3.90 12.92 23.94
N TYR A 44 4.65 13.98 23.61
CA TYR A 44 4.49 14.72 22.36
C TYR A 44 4.95 13.90 21.15
N HIS A 45 4.19 14.01 20.07
CA HIS A 45 4.52 13.48 18.74
C HIS A 45 3.91 14.42 17.70
N ASN A 46 4.69 14.78 16.68
CA ASN A 46 4.33 15.77 15.65
C ASN A 46 3.09 15.39 14.81
N ARG A 47 2.67 14.11 14.83
CA ARG A 47 1.50 13.59 14.08
C ARG A 47 0.30 13.29 14.98
N MET A 48 0.29 13.74 16.22
CA MET A 48 -0.79 13.54 17.18
C MET A 48 -1.05 14.82 17.97
N ASN A 49 -2.28 15.01 18.45
CA ASN A 49 -2.63 16.16 19.25
C ASN A 49 -1.81 16.20 20.57
N PRO A 50 -1.28 17.34 20.98
CA PRO A 50 -0.54 17.46 22.21
C PRO A 50 -1.46 17.28 23.44
N VAL A 51 -0.97 16.58 24.49
CA VAL A 51 -1.75 16.29 25.73
C VAL A 51 -1.07 16.78 27.01
N GLY A 52 0.20 17.21 26.94
CA GLY A 52 0.94 17.73 28.09
C GLY A 52 1.05 16.77 29.27
N MET A 53 0.98 15.45 29.07
CA MET A 53 0.88 14.44 30.13
C MET A 53 2.21 14.19 30.84
N CYS A 54 3.31 14.00 30.10
CA CYS A 54 4.61 13.65 30.69
C CYS A 54 5.31 14.84 31.38
N ARG A 55 4.98 16.05 31.01
CA ARG A 55 5.58 17.32 31.51
C ARG A 55 7.06 17.49 31.22
N MET A 56 7.73 16.56 30.57
CA MET A 56 9.18 16.65 30.31
C MET A 56 9.56 17.84 29.43
N CYS A 57 8.66 18.31 28.56
CA CYS A 57 8.86 19.49 27.71
C CYS A 57 8.65 20.83 28.44
N ILE A 58 8.75 20.85 29.75
CA ILE A 58 8.60 22.06 30.55
C ILE A 58 9.78 23.01 30.29
N VAL A 59 9.46 24.31 30.07
CA VAL A 59 10.42 25.39 29.86
C VAL A 59 9.94 26.64 30.58
N GLU A 60 10.83 27.59 30.85
CA GLU A 60 10.45 28.88 31.40
C GLU A 60 9.97 29.80 30.27
N VAL A 61 8.75 30.31 30.40
CA VAL A 61 8.11 31.18 29.40
C VAL A 61 7.62 32.46 30.07
N ASP A 62 7.95 33.62 29.49
CA ASP A 62 7.38 34.92 29.85
C ASP A 62 6.64 35.52 28.68
N THR A 63 5.34 35.74 28.88
CA THR A 63 4.43 36.40 27.92
C THR A 63 4.09 37.83 28.37
N GLY A 64 4.94 38.46 29.20
CA GLY A 64 4.73 39.83 29.75
C GLY A 64 4.05 39.84 31.13
N ARG A 65 3.82 38.66 31.74
CA ARG A 65 3.28 38.52 33.11
C ARG A 65 4.31 38.02 34.14
N GLY A 66 5.56 37.94 33.71
CA GLY A 66 6.67 37.33 34.44
C GLY A 66 6.89 35.86 34.07
N PRO A 67 8.13 35.35 34.26
CA PRO A 67 8.50 34.01 33.87
C PRO A 67 7.78 32.95 34.69
N ALA A 68 7.33 31.89 33.99
CA ALA A 68 6.66 30.75 34.61
C ALA A 68 7.00 29.45 33.86
N LEU A 69 7.07 28.33 34.57
CA LEU A 69 7.25 27.00 33.97
C LEU A 69 6.00 26.57 33.24
N GLN A 70 6.12 26.28 31.94
CA GLN A 70 5.04 25.86 31.06
C GLN A 70 5.46 24.69 30.19
N PRO A 71 4.55 23.74 29.88
CA PRO A 71 4.84 22.66 28.95
C PRO A 71 4.82 23.19 27.49
N SER A 72 5.95 23.22 26.82
CA SER A 72 6.09 23.79 25.47
C SER A 72 5.17 23.15 24.42
N CYS A 73 4.89 21.85 24.54
CA CYS A 73 3.98 21.15 23.63
C CYS A 73 2.52 21.63 23.72
N MET A 74 2.13 22.40 24.75
CA MET A 74 0.76 22.93 24.95
C MET A 74 0.64 24.41 24.65
N LEU A 75 1.72 25.04 24.16
CA LEU A 75 1.75 26.46 23.85
C LEU A 75 1.97 26.69 22.35
N ASN A 76 1.38 27.77 21.85
CA ASN A 76 1.70 28.28 20.53
C ASN A 76 2.58 29.54 20.65
N VAL A 77 3.45 29.74 19.68
CA VAL A 77 4.29 30.94 19.64
C VAL A 77 3.45 32.20 19.47
N SER A 78 3.87 33.28 20.13
CA SER A 78 3.25 34.60 20.02
C SER A 78 4.28 35.70 20.02
N GLU A 79 3.93 36.87 19.48
CA GLU A 79 4.79 38.03 19.37
C GLU A 79 5.31 38.47 20.73
N GLY A 80 6.65 38.68 20.82
CA GLY A 80 7.33 39.13 22.03
C GLY A 80 7.43 38.10 23.16
N MET A 81 7.04 36.84 22.96
CA MET A 81 7.22 35.76 23.93
C MET A 81 8.73 35.56 24.20
N ASN A 82 9.10 35.36 25.45
CA ASN A 82 10.48 35.03 25.85
C ASN A 82 10.51 33.62 26.42
N VAL A 83 11.34 32.73 25.85
CA VAL A 83 11.48 31.34 26.20
C VAL A 83 12.91 31.03 26.62
N ASP A 84 13.09 30.47 27.80
CA ASP A 84 14.37 29.96 28.28
C ASP A 84 14.28 28.45 28.57
N THR A 85 14.97 27.67 27.72
CA THR A 85 15.03 26.20 27.82
C THR A 85 16.17 25.73 28.72
N GLU A 86 17.06 26.65 29.13
CA GLU A 86 18.30 26.35 29.86
C GLU A 86 18.37 26.98 31.25
N SER A 87 17.32 27.69 31.70
CA SER A 87 17.29 28.29 33.03
C SER A 87 17.45 27.22 34.14
N ASP A 88 18.01 27.63 35.30
CA ASP A 88 18.18 26.73 36.45
C ASP A 88 16.86 26.14 36.92
N VAL A 89 15.77 26.90 36.78
CA VAL A 89 14.42 26.45 37.18
C VAL A 89 13.92 25.38 36.19
N THR A 90 14.14 25.57 34.90
CA THR A 90 13.81 24.57 33.85
C THR A 90 14.60 23.27 34.06
N LYS A 91 15.93 23.36 34.22
CA LYS A 91 16.79 22.18 34.43
C LYS A 91 16.38 21.39 35.65
N LYS A 92 16.12 22.09 36.79
CA LYS A 92 15.68 21.45 38.02
C LYS A 92 14.30 20.76 37.86
N ALA A 93 13.39 21.36 37.07
CA ALA A 93 12.08 20.76 36.82
C ALA A 93 12.18 19.50 35.98
N GLN A 94 12.98 19.54 34.90
CA GLN A 94 13.22 18.39 34.03
C GLN A 94 13.92 17.23 34.76
N ASP A 95 14.95 17.55 35.57
CA ASP A 95 15.63 16.59 36.44
C ASP A 95 14.63 15.87 37.38
N GLY A 96 13.77 16.64 38.09
CA GLY A 96 12.74 16.08 38.95
C GLY A 96 11.70 15.20 38.22
N ILE A 97 11.32 15.57 36.99
CA ILE A 97 10.40 14.75 36.20
C ILE A 97 11.04 13.42 35.82
N LEU A 98 12.32 13.44 35.37
CA LEU A 98 13.04 12.19 35.10
C LEU A 98 13.18 11.32 36.34
N GLU A 99 13.47 11.91 37.50
CA GLU A 99 13.49 11.18 38.77
C GLU A 99 12.13 10.44 39.01
N PHE A 100 10.98 11.12 38.80
CA PHE A 100 9.67 10.49 38.93
C PHE A 100 9.45 9.36 37.92
N LEU A 101 9.85 9.52 36.69
CA LEU A 101 9.71 8.48 35.65
C LEU A 101 10.58 7.25 35.96
N LEU A 102 11.73 7.44 36.60
CA LEU A 102 12.68 6.38 36.95
C LEU A 102 12.36 5.66 38.24
N LEU A 103 11.52 6.22 39.13
CA LEU A 103 11.22 5.65 40.47
C LEU A 103 10.82 4.16 40.39
N ASN A 104 9.87 3.82 39.53
CA ASN A 104 9.39 2.45 39.35
C ASN A 104 9.87 1.80 38.05
N HIS A 105 10.63 2.52 37.21
CA HIS A 105 11.17 1.94 35.98
C HIS A 105 12.17 0.82 36.32
N PRO A 106 12.00 -0.42 35.75
CA PRO A 106 12.85 -1.56 36.13
C PRO A 106 14.27 -1.40 35.59
N LEU A 107 15.23 -2.06 36.24
CA LEU A 107 16.63 -2.09 35.81
C LEU A 107 16.85 -3.12 34.67
N ASP A 108 16.01 -3.08 33.65
CA ASP A 108 15.92 -4.06 32.59
C ASP A 108 16.75 -3.69 31.34
N CYS A 109 17.48 -2.58 31.31
CA CYS A 109 18.20 -2.14 30.09
C CYS A 109 19.02 -3.25 29.41
N PRO A 110 19.74 -4.13 30.14
CA PRO A 110 20.48 -5.23 29.51
C PRO A 110 19.59 -6.27 28.80
N VAL A 111 18.33 -6.43 29.22
CA VAL A 111 17.36 -7.39 28.67
C VAL A 111 16.16 -6.70 28.00
N CYS A 112 16.26 -5.38 27.74
CA CYS A 112 15.24 -4.58 27.08
C CYS A 112 15.61 -4.37 25.62
N ASP A 113 14.73 -4.71 24.67
CA ASP A 113 14.99 -4.52 23.23
C ASP A 113 15.14 -3.04 22.83
N LYS A 114 14.60 -2.10 23.62
CA LYS A 114 14.76 -0.66 23.35
C LYS A 114 16.11 -0.12 23.87
N GLY A 115 16.92 -0.94 24.55
CA GLY A 115 18.24 -0.51 25.06
C GLY A 115 19.18 -0.08 23.94
N GLY A 116 19.66 1.17 24.00
CA GLY A 116 20.50 1.81 22.97
C GLY A 116 19.75 2.68 21.96
N GLU A 117 18.42 2.59 21.89
CA GLU A 117 17.53 3.47 21.10
C GLU A 117 16.37 4.00 21.96
N CYS A 118 16.64 4.20 23.26
CA CYS A 118 15.62 4.51 24.26
C CYS A 118 15.65 6.00 24.62
N PRO A 119 14.66 6.80 24.21
CA PRO A 119 14.56 8.20 24.62
C PRO A 119 14.65 8.43 26.13
N LEU A 120 14.17 7.49 26.97
CA LEU A 120 14.32 7.62 28.41
C LEU A 120 15.78 7.50 28.86
N GLN A 121 16.58 6.60 28.26
CA GLN A 121 18.02 6.53 28.54
C GLN A 121 18.74 7.82 28.11
N ASP A 122 18.48 8.26 26.87
CA ASP A 122 19.17 9.43 26.30
C ASP A 122 18.85 10.71 27.09
N GLN A 123 17.56 10.94 27.38
CA GLN A 123 17.15 12.11 28.15
C GLN A 123 17.60 12.04 29.62
N THR A 124 17.68 10.85 30.21
CA THR A 124 18.21 10.69 31.57
C THR A 124 19.70 11.06 31.64
N ILE A 125 20.48 10.68 30.63
CA ILE A 125 21.91 11.04 30.54
C ILE A 125 22.07 12.56 30.31
N ALA A 126 21.23 13.16 29.45
CA ALA A 126 21.36 14.57 29.08
C ALA A 126 20.78 15.56 30.13
N TYR A 127 19.68 15.20 30.79
CA TYR A 127 18.88 16.13 31.61
C TYR A 127 18.58 15.61 33.01
N GLY A 128 18.92 14.36 33.35
CA GLY A 128 18.51 13.73 34.59
C GLY A 128 19.57 13.68 35.68
N PRO A 129 19.23 13.21 36.89
CA PRO A 129 20.16 13.05 37.96
C PRO A 129 21.16 11.92 37.67
N GLY A 130 22.41 12.11 38.09
CA GLY A 130 23.48 11.11 37.99
C GLY A 130 23.32 9.94 38.95
N GLU A 131 22.51 10.11 40.01
CA GLU A 131 22.33 9.14 41.09
C GLU A 131 20.85 9.04 41.48
N THR A 132 20.44 7.87 41.99
CA THR A 132 19.08 7.67 42.52
C THR A 132 19.04 7.80 44.03
N ARG A 133 18.00 8.44 44.58
CA ARG A 133 17.71 8.53 46.00
C ARG A 133 16.70 7.44 46.43
N PHE A 134 16.15 6.66 45.50
CA PHE A 134 15.14 5.66 45.73
C PHE A 134 15.77 4.37 46.27
N VAL A 135 15.36 3.96 47.46
CA VAL A 135 15.91 2.80 48.20
C VAL A 135 14.88 1.69 48.43
N GLU A 136 13.63 1.91 48.01
CA GLU A 136 12.55 0.96 48.17
C GLU A 136 12.48 -0.01 46.97
N GLU A 137 11.68 -1.07 47.10
CA GLU A 137 11.43 -2.03 46.05
C GLU A 137 10.53 -1.41 44.95
N LYS A 138 10.94 -1.60 43.69
CA LYS A 138 10.17 -1.13 42.54
C LYS A 138 8.94 -2.03 42.33
N ARG A 139 7.89 -1.49 41.70
CA ARG A 139 6.67 -2.25 41.37
C ARG A 139 6.97 -3.43 40.46
N HIS A 140 6.25 -4.53 40.71
CA HIS A 140 6.31 -5.73 39.87
C HIS A 140 4.95 -6.07 39.30
N PHE A 141 4.95 -6.39 37.99
CA PHE A 141 3.79 -6.86 37.24
C PHE A 141 4.16 -8.11 36.47
N GLU A 142 3.17 -8.89 36.07
CA GLU A 142 3.34 -9.94 35.08
C GLU A 142 3.87 -9.35 33.77
N LYS A 143 4.96 -9.90 33.24
CA LYS A 143 5.64 -9.42 32.02
C LYS A 143 6.43 -10.52 31.29
N PRO A 144 6.55 -10.45 29.96
CA PRO A 144 5.74 -9.66 29.06
C PRO A 144 4.37 -10.31 28.84
N ILE A 145 3.36 -9.51 28.50
CA ILE A 145 2.05 -10.02 28.07
C ILE A 145 1.88 -9.82 26.56
N PRO A 146 1.37 -10.81 25.80
CA PRO A 146 1.04 -10.61 24.40
C PRO A 146 -0.26 -9.78 24.31
N ILE A 147 -0.25 -8.69 23.55
CA ILE A 147 -1.46 -7.91 23.26
C ILE A 147 -2.03 -8.24 21.87
N ASN A 148 -1.19 -8.84 21.02
CA ASN A 148 -1.56 -9.57 19.82
C ASN A 148 -0.41 -10.53 19.42
N ASP A 149 -0.52 -11.18 18.26
CA ASP A 149 0.46 -12.18 17.83
C ASP A 149 1.87 -11.61 17.57
N ASN A 150 1.98 -10.32 17.26
CA ASN A 150 3.23 -9.65 16.90
C ASN A 150 3.78 -8.66 17.94
N VAL A 151 2.98 -8.27 18.94
CA VAL A 151 3.36 -7.24 19.90
C VAL A 151 3.24 -7.72 21.33
N TYR A 152 4.32 -7.55 22.09
CA TYR A 152 4.36 -7.75 23.55
C TYR A 152 4.32 -6.42 24.28
N LEU A 153 3.64 -6.42 25.44
CA LEU A 153 3.59 -5.31 26.39
C LEU A 153 4.30 -5.72 27.68
N ASP A 154 5.28 -4.91 28.10
CA ASP A 154 5.90 -4.94 29.43
C ASP A 154 5.42 -3.73 30.23
N ARG A 155 4.50 -3.99 31.15
CA ARG A 155 3.84 -2.93 31.94
C ARG A 155 4.78 -2.22 32.91
N GLU A 156 5.82 -2.90 33.41
CA GLU A 156 6.80 -2.29 34.33
C GLU A 156 7.63 -1.22 33.64
N ARG A 157 7.92 -1.39 32.32
CA ARG A 157 8.71 -0.43 31.53
C ARG A 157 7.90 0.76 31.07
N CYS A 158 6.57 0.68 31.14
CA CYS A 158 5.68 1.73 30.67
C CYS A 158 5.79 2.99 31.53
N ILE A 159 6.02 4.15 30.88
CA ILE A 159 6.06 5.48 31.52
C ILE A 159 4.74 6.24 31.39
N LEU A 160 3.68 5.60 30.95
CA LEU A 160 2.31 6.15 30.81
C LEU A 160 2.27 7.42 29.96
N CYS A 161 3.01 7.46 28.86
CA CYS A 161 3.14 8.65 27.99
C CYS A 161 1.97 8.86 27.04
N ASP A 162 1.02 7.91 26.94
CA ASP A 162 -0.19 7.99 26.12
C ASP A 162 0.02 7.99 24.58
N ARG A 163 1.22 7.72 24.05
CA ARG A 163 1.42 7.70 22.61
C ARG A 163 0.67 6.55 21.93
N CYS A 164 0.68 5.34 22.52
CA CYS A 164 0.07 4.15 21.91
C CYS A 164 -1.46 4.22 21.90
N THR A 165 -2.08 4.69 22.97
CA THR A 165 -3.54 4.82 23.11
C THR A 165 -4.07 5.91 22.19
N ARG A 166 -3.39 7.07 22.14
CA ARG A 166 -3.74 8.15 21.19
C ARG A 166 -3.52 7.76 19.73
N PHE A 167 -2.44 7.06 19.41
CA PHE A 167 -2.22 6.55 18.07
C PHE A 167 -3.39 5.66 17.61
N ALA A 168 -3.78 4.72 18.47
CA ALA A 168 -4.88 3.80 18.17
C ALA A 168 -6.21 4.54 17.99
N ASP A 169 -6.52 5.52 18.80
CA ASP A 169 -7.78 6.28 18.75
C ASP A 169 -7.74 7.41 17.71
N GLU A 170 -6.82 8.37 17.86
CA GLU A 170 -6.79 9.59 17.03
C GLU A 170 -6.36 9.30 15.59
N VAL A 171 -5.27 8.54 15.40
CA VAL A 171 -4.66 8.33 14.09
C VAL A 171 -5.39 7.23 13.31
N VAL A 172 -5.57 6.05 13.94
CA VAL A 172 -6.12 4.88 13.26
C VAL A 172 -7.64 4.78 13.38
N GLY A 173 -8.20 5.20 14.54
CA GLY A 173 -9.62 4.99 14.86
C GLY A 173 -9.95 3.57 15.33
N ASP A 174 -8.96 2.85 15.84
CA ASP A 174 -9.09 1.52 16.48
C ASP A 174 -8.71 1.61 17.97
N PRO A 175 -9.56 2.17 18.85
CA PRO A 175 -9.23 2.36 20.25
C PRO A 175 -9.25 1.04 21.03
N LEU A 176 -8.37 0.10 20.67
CA LEU A 176 -8.28 -1.26 21.25
C LEU A 176 -7.21 -1.40 22.34
N ILE A 177 -6.45 -0.33 22.61
CA ILE A 177 -5.47 -0.25 23.68
C ILE A 177 -5.80 0.97 24.56
N HIS A 178 -5.90 0.79 25.85
CA HIS A 178 -6.47 1.77 26.78
C HIS A 178 -5.66 1.92 28.05
N PHE A 179 -5.89 3.04 28.75
CA PHE A 179 -5.58 3.13 30.16
C PHE A 179 -6.65 2.40 30.99
N ILE A 180 -6.21 1.57 31.90
CA ILE A 180 -7.05 0.94 32.92
C ILE A 180 -6.61 1.42 34.29
N ASP A 181 -7.50 1.41 35.25
CA ASP A 181 -7.32 1.89 36.62
C ASP A 181 -6.99 3.40 36.70
N ARG A 182 -6.59 3.88 37.88
CA ARG A 182 -6.25 5.29 38.11
C ARG A 182 -5.18 5.45 39.19
N GLY A 183 -4.57 6.64 39.24
CA GLY A 183 -3.52 6.97 40.20
C GLY A 183 -2.29 6.12 39.96
N ASN A 184 -1.72 5.56 41.04
CA ASN A 184 -0.53 4.72 40.95
C ASN A 184 -0.81 3.32 40.37
N GLU A 185 -2.09 2.90 40.29
CA GLU A 185 -2.50 1.63 39.70
C GLU A 185 -2.70 1.73 38.14
N THR A 186 -2.66 2.94 37.60
CA THR A 186 -2.87 3.16 36.18
C THR A 186 -1.91 2.33 35.32
N GLN A 187 -2.42 1.61 34.35
CA GLN A 187 -1.70 0.76 33.41
C GLN A 187 -2.26 0.91 32.01
N VAL A 188 -1.43 0.64 31.02
CA VAL A 188 -1.88 0.42 29.63
C VAL A 188 -2.18 -1.07 29.46
N ASN A 189 -3.32 -1.39 28.84
CA ASN A 189 -3.70 -2.78 28.55
C ASN A 189 -4.75 -2.83 27.43
N THR A 190 -5.10 -4.03 27.00
CA THR A 190 -6.25 -4.36 26.13
C THR A 190 -7.36 -4.98 26.98
N PHE A 191 -8.59 -4.99 26.51
CA PHE A 191 -9.64 -5.78 27.13
C PHE A 191 -9.43 -7.26 26.85
N PRO A 192 -9.76 -8.17 27.81
CA PRO A 192 -9.50 -9.61 27.64
C PRO A 192 -10.18 -10.23 26.41
N GLU A 193 -11.35 -9.72 26.02
CA GLU A 193 -12.13 -10.22 24.88
C GLU A 193 -11.88 -9.45 23.59
N ASP A 194 -11.16 -8.31 23.66
CA ASP A 194 -10.82 -7.44 22.54
C ASP A 194 -9.29 -7.29 22.42
N PRO A 195 -8.59 -8.22 21.77
CA PRO A 195 -7.16 -8.11 21.54
C PRO A 195 -6.87 -6.89 20.65
N PHE A 196 -5.63 -6.41 20.66
CA PHE A 196 -5.19 -5.29 19.81
C PHE A 196 -5.09 -5.75 18.32
N ALA A 197 -6.24 -6.05 17.72
CA ALA A 197 -6.38 -6.55 16.35
C ALA A 197 -6.41 -5.42 15.32
N SER A 198 -5.50 -4.45 15.43
CA SER A 198 -5.34 -3.35 14.47
C SER A 198 -4.36 -3.73 13.37
N TYR A 199 -4.63 -3.32 12.13
CA TYR A 199 -3.70 -3.44 10.99
C TYR A 199 -2.44 -2.57 11.12
N PHE A 200 -2.36 -1.76 12.17
CA PHE A 200 -1.30 -0.78 12.41
C PHE A 200 -0.59 -0.98 13.74
N SER A 201 -0.75 -2.15 14.35
CA SER A 201 -0.25 -2.42 15.70
C SER A 201 1.27 -2.27 15.85
N GLY A 202 2.04 -2.52 14.78
CA GLY A 202 3.50 -2.35 14.80
C GLY A 202 3.97 -0.90 14.96
N ASN A 203 3.11 0.10 14.64
CA ASN A 203 3.48 1.51 14.84
C ASN A 203 3.59 1.89 16.31
N VAL A 204 2.80 1.28 17.20
CA VAL A 204 2.91 1.56 18.64
C VAL A 204 4.26 1.12 19.21
N VAL A 205 4.91 0.11 18.61
CA VAL A 205 6.29 -0.29 18.96
C VAL A 205 7.29 0.78 18.53
N GLN A 206 7.15 1.31 17.31
CA GLN A 206 8.05 2.33 16.78
C GLN A 206 8.00 3.62 17.60
N ILE A 207 6.80 4.11 17.94
CA ILE A 207 6.60 5.37 18.65
C ILE A 207 6.73 5.27 20.17
N CYS A 208 6.76 4.04 20.73
CA CYS A 208 6.95 3.87 22.18
C CYS A 208 8.33 4.37 22.59
N PRO A 209 8.42 5.36 23.52
CA PRO A 209 9.71 5.95 23.90
C PRO A 209 10.53 5.04 24.80
N VAL A 210 9.99 3.90 25.22
CA VAL A 210 10.63 2.93 26.10
C VAL A 210 10.40 1.51 25.61
N GLY A 211 11.00 0.49 26.25
CA GLY A 211 10.82 -0.91 25.89
C GLY A 211 9.54 -1.55 26.44
N ALA A 212 8.47 -0.77 26.66
CA ALA A 212 7.20 -1.29 27.09
C ALA A 212 6.48 -2.07 25.96
N LEU A 213 6.49 -1.55 24.75
CA LEU A 213 5.95 -2.23 23.56
C LEU A 213 7.10 -2.70 22.68
N THR A 214 7.12 -3.99 22.38
CA THR A 214 8.19 -4.63 21.59
C THR A 214 7.61 -5.56 20.56
N ALA A 215 8.23 -5.61 19.35
CA ALA A 215 7.82 -6.50 18.26
C ALA A 215 8.40 -7.90 18.45
N LYS A 216 7.56 -8.93 18.46
CA LYS A 216 7.97 -10.34 18.58
C LYS A 216 9.00 -10.75 17.54
N PRO A 217 8.86 -10.40 16.24
CA PRO A 217 9.83 -10.80 15.20
C PRO A 217 11.24 -10.23 15.40
N TYR A 218 11.36 -9.07 16.05
CA TYR A 218 12.66 -8.42 16.28
C TYR A 218 13.24 -8.73 17.67
N ARG A 219 12.43 -9.21 18.61
CA ARG A 219 12.81 -9.35 20.02
C ARG A 219 14.09 -10.15 20.21
N PHE A 220 15.08 -9.56 20.89
CA PHE A 220 16.41 -10.12 21.19
C PHE A 220 17.26 -10.48 19.95
N LYS A 221 17.04 -9.84 18.80
CA LYS A 221 17.80 -10.11 17.58
C LYS A 221 19.14 -9.34 17.53
N ALA A 222 19.11 -8.05 17.78
CA ALA A 222 20.28 -7.18 17.70
C ALA A 222 20.14 -5.96 18.61
N ARG A 223 21.28 -5.25 18.82
CA ARG A 223 21.31 -3.92 19.44
C ARG A 223 21.43 -2.85 18.34
N PRO A 224 20.98 -1.60 18.58
CA PRO A 224 21.01 -0.54 17.58
C PRO A 224 22.40 -0.28 16.97
N TRP A 225 23.47 -0.39 17.76
CA TRP A 225 24.86 -0.23 17.27
C TRP A 225 25.38 -1.40 16.43
N ASP A 226 24.66 -2.54 16.40
CA ASP A 226 24.93 -3.67 15.52
C ASP A 226 24.11 -3.60 14.22
N LEU A 227 23.25 -2.60 14.08
CA LEU A 227 22.40 -2.39 12.93
C LEU A 227 23.05 -1.44 11.92
N GLU A 228 22.94 -1.80 10.69
CA GLU A 228 23.11 -0.94 9.54
C GLU A 228 21.75 -0.59 8.96
N GLU A 229 21.57 0.66 8.53
CA GLU A 229 20.28 1.11 8.01
C GLU A 229 20.40 1.81 6.66
N ILE A 230 19.35 1.74 5.88
CA ILE A 230 19.19 2.46 4.63
C ILE A 230 17.73 2.87 4.42
N GLU A 231 17.54 4.10 3.96
CA GLU A 231 16.24 4.59 3.53
C GLU A 231 15.88 4.02 2.17
N SER A 232 14.66 3.51 2.02
CA SER A 232 14.17 2.91 0.79
C SER A 232 12.67 3.14 0.63
N THR A 233 12.07 2.53 -0.37
CA THR A 233 10.63 2.51 -0.62
C THR A 233 10.13 1.07 -0.51
N TYR A 234 9.05 0.87 0.24
CA TYR A 234 8.32 -0.38 0.22
C TYR A 234 7.48 -0.45 -1.06
N PRO A 235 7.56 -1.54 -1.84
CA PRO A 235 6.85 -1.65 -3.12
C PRO A 235 5.37 -1.99 -2.90
N ASN A 236 4.59 -1.00 -2.45
CA ASN A 236 3.14 -0.99 -2.48
C ASN A 236 2.64 0.16 -3.38
N PRO A 237 1.34 0.25 -3.71
CA PRO A 237 0.83 1.28 -4.62
C PRO A 237 1.09 2.72 -4.16
N LEU A 238 1.17 2.96 -2.87
CA LEU A 238 1.43 4.28 -2.29
C LEU A 238 2.92 4.64 -2.26
N GLY A 239 3.81 3.64 -2.36
CA GLY A 239 5.26 3.83 -2.27
C GLY A 239 5.68 4.26 -0.87
N ASP A 240 5.20 3.56 0.17
CA ASP A 240 5.49 3.89 1.56
C ASP A 240 6.99 3.93 1.83
N ARG A 241 7.44 5.03 2.42
CA ARG A 241 8.85 5.22 2.74
C ARG A 241 9.23 4.43 3.99
N ILE A 242 10.33 3.68 3.89
CA ILE A 242 10.81 2.81 4.95
C ILE A 242 12.30 3.00 5.24
N VAL A 243 12.70 2.63 6.44
CA VAL A 243 14.09 2.35 6.81
C VAL A 243 14.24 0.85 6.93
N ILE A 244 15.16 0.28 6.16
CA ILE A 244 15.53 -1.13 6.21
C ILE A 244 16.71 -1.25 7.18
N GLN A 245 16.55 -2.02 8.25
CA GLN A 245 17.60 -2.27 9.23
C GLN A 245 18.05 -3.72 9.16
N SER A 246 19.35 -3.92 9.01
CA SER A 246 19.98 -5.24 8.88
C SER A 246 21.19 -5.39 9.81
N SER A 247 21.56 -6.63 10.07
CA SER A 247 22.83 -6.97 10.71
C SER A 247 23.41 -8.19 10.01
N ARG A 248 24.70 -8.15 9.64
CA ARG A 248 25.40 -9.30 9.02
C ARG A 248 24.67 -9.88 7.79
N ASP A 249 24.22 -9.02 6.89
CA ASP A 249 23.49 -9.40 5.67
C ASP A 249 22.10 -10.05 5.91
N GLU A 250 21.50 -9.85 7.09
CA GLU A 250 20.14 -10.27 7.43
C GLU A 250 19.29 -9.05 7.78
N VAL A 251 18.14 -8.86 7.12
CA VAL A 251 17.18 -7.82 7.47
C VAL A 251 16.45 -8.22 8.75
N LEU A 252 16.47 -7.36 9.75
CA LEU A 252 15.90 -7.65 11.05
C LEU A 252 14.57 -6.95 11.29
N ARG A 253 14.35 -5.77 10.65
CA ARG A 253 13.07 -5.07 10.72
C ARG A 253 12.94 -3.99 9.65
N PHE A 254 11.68 -3.65 9.32
CA PHE A 254 11.31 -2.42 8.62
C PHE A 254 10.75 -1.42 9.61
N GLN A 255 11.14 -0.16 9.46
CA GLN A 255 10.52 0.97 10.18
C GLN A 255 9.97 1.98 9.17
N GLY A 256 8.87 2.65 9.52
CA GLY A 256 8.35 3.73 8.70
C GLY A 256 9.27 4.95 8.76
N LEU A 257 9.64 5.50 7.60
CA LEU A 257 10.35 6.77 7.48
C LEU A 257 9.33 7.91 7.51
N ASP A 258 9.55 8.94 8.34
CA ASP A 258 8.66 10.09 8.43
C ASP A 258 8.75 10.95 7.15
N SER A 259 7.96 10.58 6.15
CA SER A 259 7.79 11.32 4.89
C SER A 259 6.55 12.20 4.95
N ASN A 260 6.72 13.50 4.80
CA ASN A 260 5.61 14.46 4.78
C ASN A 260 4.65 14.26 3.59
N THR A 261 5.12 13.62 2.53
CA THR A 261 4.39 13.49 1.27
C THR A 261 3.62 12.19 1.16
N VAL A 262 4.07 11.11 1.81
CA VAL A 262 3.49 9.77 1.66
C VAL A 262 2.88 9.28 2.97
N ASN A 263 3.65 8.65 3.85
CA ASN A 263 3.14 7.80 4.93
C ASN A 263 3.36 8.33 6.35
N TRP A 264 4.01 9.48 6.55
CA TRP A 264 4.21 10.09 7.89
C TRP A 264 4.90 9.18 8.92
N GLY A 265 5.68 8.21 8.46
CA GLY A 265 6.31 7.21 9.31
C GLY A 265 5.41 6.03 9.69
N TRP A 266 4.16 6.02 9.23
CA TRP A 266 3.23 4.93 9.48
C TRP A 266 3.37 3.82 8.44
N LEU A 267 3.20 2.57 8.87
CA LEU A 267 3.14 1.39 8.01
C LEU A 267 1.98 0.51 8.44
N THR A 268 1.43 -0.24 7.48
CA THR A 268 0.57 -1.37 7.85
C THR A 268 1.41 -2.48 8.47
N ASP A 269 0.80 -3.34 9.28
CA ASP A 269 1.49 -4.51 9.84
C ASP A 269 1.89 -5.51 8.74
N LYS A 270 1.11 -5.57 7.65
CA LYS A 270 1.46 -6.36 6.46
C LYS A 270 2.80 -5.92 5.88
N ASP A 271 2.97 -4.62 5.65
CA ASP A 271 4.21 -4.07 5.07
C ASP A 271 5.36 -4.18 6.07
N ARG A 272 5.12 -3.82 7.34
CA ARG A 272 6.13 -3.82 8.41
C ARG A 272 6.76 -5.19 8.67
N PHE A 273 5.95 -6.24 8.70
CA PHE A 273 6.41 -7.59 9.07
C PHE A 273 6.69 -8.51 7.87
N SER A 274 6.50 -8.04 6.65
CA SER A 274 6.78 -8.80 5.43
C SER A 274 8.27 -9.09 5.19
N PHE A 275 9.19 -8.42 5.86
CA PHE A 275 10.64 -8.59 5.66
C PHE A 275 11.09 -10.05 5.81
N GLN A 276 10.41 -10.83 6.65
CA GLN A 276 10.73 -12.25 6.85
C GLN A 276 10.49 -13.10 5.59
N ALA A 277 9.53 -12.72 4.74
CA ALA A 277 9.26 -13.43 3.50
C ALA A 277 10.46 -13.38 2.56
N PHE A 278 11.11 -12.23 2.44
CA PHE A 278 12.24 -12.06 1.51
C PHE A 278 13.49 -12.86 1.90
N GLN A 279 13.56 -13.33 3.14
CA GLN A 279 14.66 -14.15 3.68
C GLN A 279 14.22 -15.60 3.95
N SER A 280 13.06 -15.98 3.44
CA SER A 280 12.52 -17.33 3.58
C SER A 280 13.41 -18.35 2.86
N GLU A 281 13.57 -19.53 3.45
CA GLU A 281 14.22 -20.69 2.81
C GLU A 281 13.51 -21.18 1.54
N TYR A 282 12.24 -20.77 1.35
CA TYR A 282 11.45 -21.09 0.14
C TYR A 282 11.71 -20.16 -1.04
N ARG A 283 12.67 -19.21 -0.93
CA ARG A 283 13.14 -18.40 -2.06
C ARG A 283 13.75 -19.25 -3.14
N ILE A 284 13.45 -18.95 -4.40
CA ILE A 284 14.12 -19.55 -5.55
C ILE A 284 15.54 -18.99 -5.58
N GLN A 285 16.55 -19.87 -5.55
CA GLN A 285 17.96 -19.48 -5.44
C GLN A 285 18.77 -19.80 -6.70
N GLU A 286 18.25 -20.64 -7.58
CA GLU A 286 18.87 -21.06 -8.83
C GLU A 286 17.79 -21.29 -9.90
N PRO A 287 18.10 -21.23 -11.20
CA PRO A 287 17.13 -21.53 -12.24
C PRO A 287 16.58 -22.94 -12.10
N LEU A 288 15.27 -23.08 -12.35
CA LEU A 288 14.58 -24.37 -12.33
C LEU A 288 13.98 -24.66 -13.71
N VAL A 289 13.98 -25.91 -14.10
CA VAL A 289 13.32 -26.36 -15.34
C VAL A 289 12.44 -27.58 -15.07
N ARG A 290 11.38 -27.70 -15.84
CA ARG A 290 10.48 -28.85 -15.74
C ARG A 290 11.11 -30.07 -16.38
N GLY A 291 10.99 -31.24 -15.71
CA GLY A 291 11.45 -32.52 -16.23
C GLY A 291 12.87 -32.95 -15.79
N SER A 292 13.49 -33.84 -16.53
CA SER A 292 14.79 -34.42 -16.18
C SER A 292 16.02 -33.56 -16.49
N GLY A 293 15.86 -32.30 -16.79
CA GLY A 293 16.97 -31.35 -16.98
C GLY A 293 17.72 -31.48 -18.32
N LEU A 294 17.30 -32.33 -19.23
CA LEU A 294 17.96 -32.56 -20.50
C LEU A 294 17.09 -32.15 -21.70
N ASN A 295 17.43 -31.01 -22.32
CA ASN A 295 17.12 -30.60 -23.70
C ASN A 295 15.69 -30.20 -24.11
N LYS A 296 14.62 -30.43 -23.38
CA LYS A 296 13.28 -29.87 -23.60
C LYS A 296 12.47 -29.88 -22.30
N PRO A 297 11.67 -28.85 -22.04
CA PRO A 297 10.66 -28.90 -20.99
C PRO A 297 9.74 -30.08 -21.27
N ASP A 298 9.54 -30.94 -20.31
CA ASP A 298 8.59 -32.05 -20.42
C ASP A 298 7.40 -31.80 -19.51
N LYS A 299 6.30 -31.27 -20.08
CA LYS A 299 5.04 -30.98 -19.35
C LYS A 299 4.43 -32.21 -18.71
N SER A 300 4.76 -33.41 -19.17
CA SER A 300 4.33 -34.65 -18.55
C SER A 300 5.12 -34.99 -17.27
N ALA A 301 6.29 -34.36 -17.06
CA ALA A 301 7.11 -34.61 -15.89
C ALA A 301 6.53 -33.91 -14.64
N GLN A 302 6.36 -34.67 -13.59
CA GLN A 302 5.92 -34.16 -12.30
C GLN A 302 7.11 -33.63 -11.50
N GLY A 303 7.50 -32.36 -11.69
CA GLY A 303 8.49 -31.71 -10.86
C GLY A 303 9.38 -30.70 -11.57
N LEU A 304 9.95 -29.83 -10.77
CA LEU A 304 10.96 -28.85 -11.16
C LEU A 304 12.33 -29.34 -10.68
N VAL A 305 13.34 -29.20 -11.51
CA VAL A 305 14.72 -29.57 -11.18
C VAL A 305 15.67 -28.38 -11.37
N ALA A 306 16.68 -28.30 -10.55
CA ALA A 306 17.72 -27.28 -10.65
C ALA A 306 18.43 -27.33 -12.01
N SER A 307 18.72 -26.16 -12.56
CA SER A 307 19.39 -25.99 -13.85
C SER A 307 20.46 -24.90 -13.78
N SER A 308 21.40 -24.94 -14.72
CA SER A 308 22.33 -23.83 -14.84
C SER A 308 21.69 -22.65 -15.57
N TRP A 309 22.18 -21.43 -15.30
CA TRP A 309 21.77 -20.22 -16.01
C TRP A 309 21.93 -20.37 -17.52
N ASN A 310 23.08 -20.89 -17.97
CA ASN A 310 23.32 -21.07 -19.41
C ASN A 310 22.26 -21.96 -20.05
N MET A 311 21.89 -23.07 -19.41
CA MET A 311 20.90 -23.99 -19.95
C MET A 311 19.51 -23.36 -19.99
N ALA A 312 19.07 -22.70 -18.89
CA ALA A 312 17.77 -22.05 -18.84
C ALA A 312 17.65 -20.90 -19.87
N LEU A 313 18.69 -20.08 -20.01
CA LEU A 313 18.77 -19.00 -21.03
C LEU A 313 18.75 -19.55 -22.46
N ASP A 314 19.53 -20.60 -22.76
CA ASP A 314 19.54 -21.23 -24.09
C ASP A 314 18.20 -21.86 -24.45
N MET A 315 17.49 -22.47 -23.47
CA MET A 315 16.15 -23.00 -23.66
C MET A 315 15.14 -21.88 -23.95
N THR A 316 15.22 -20.78 -23.21
CA THR A 316 14.37 -19.58 -23.41
C THR A 316 14.61 -18.97 -24.80
N ALA A 317 15.85 -18.73 -25.17
CA ALA A 317 16.18 -18.19 -26.49
C ALA A 317 15.68 -19.08 -27.64
N LYS A 318 15.85 -20.41 -27.52
CA LYS A 318 15.31 -21.35 -28.51
C LYS A 318 13.79 -21.32 -28.60
N ALA A 319 13.09 -21.20 -27.48
CA ALA A 319 11.63 -21.08 -27.47
C ALA A 319 11.18 -19.83 -28.24
N ILE A 320 11.83 -18.69 -28.00
CA ILE A 320 11.55 -17.42 -28.69
C ILE A 320 11.88 -17.54 -30.20
N GLN A 321 13.07 -18.03 -30.54
CA GLN A 321 13.51 -18.18 -31.94
C GLN A 321 12.65 -19.13 -32.77
N ASN A 322 12.04 -20.13 -32.16
CA ASN A 322 11.13 -21.07 -32.81
C ASN A 322 9.69 -20.53 -32.95
N SER A 323 9.41 -19.33 -32.44
CA SER A 323 8.11 -18.69 -32.43
C SER A 323 8.11 -17.42 -33.29
N THR A 324 6.94 -16.95 -33.67
CA THR A 324 6.80 -15.62 -34.28
C THR A 324 6.49 -14.56 -33.23
N PRO A 325 6.86 -13.28 -33.41
CA PRO A 325 6.66 -12.23 -32.42
C PRO A 325 5.24 -12.15 -31.83
N ASN A 326 4.22 -12.28 -32.67
CA ASN A 326 2.80 -12.25 -32.27
C ASN A 326 2.31 -13.51 -31.54
N ARG A 327 3.18 -14.50 -31.30
CA ARG A 327 2.89 -15.68 -30.47
C ARG A 327 3.73 -15.71 -29.18
N VAL A 328 4.44 -14.60 -28.89
CA VAL A 328 5.18 -14.38 -27.65
C VAL A 328 4.46 -13.31 -26.83
N ALA A 329 4.16 -13.58 -25.57
CA ALA A 329 3.44 -12.66 -24.71
C ALA A 329 4.08 -12.54 -23.31
N PHE A 330 3.88 -11.38 -22.69
CA PHE A 330 4.38 -11.04 -21.36
C PHE A 330 3.23 -10.58 -20.46
N VAL A 331 3.06 -11.22 -19.32
CA VAL A 331 2.03 -10.87 -18.33
C VAL A 331 2.70 -10.55 -17.00
N GLY A 332 2.27 -9.46 -16.34
CA GLY A 332 2.83 -9.00 -15.09
C GLY A 332 3.92 -7.93 -15.27
N GLY A 333 4.76 -7.76 -14.24
CA GLY A 333 5.79 -6.71 -14.20
C GLY A 333 5.45 -5.53 -13.31
N SER A 334 4.22 -5.39 -12.82
CA SER A 334 3.82 -4.30 -11.92
C SER A 334 4.42 -4.40 -10.50
N ARG A 335 5.12 -5.47 -10.16
CA ARG A 335 5.85 -5.61 -8.89
C ARG A 335 7.35 -5.32 -9.00
N LEU A 336 7.82 -5.02 -10.21
CA LEU A 336 9.22 -4.76 -10.53
C LEU A 336 9.61 -3.28 -10.34
N THR A 337 10.91 -3.00 -10.33
CA THR A 337 11.42 -1.62 -10.39
C THR A 337 11.19 -1.02 -11.79
N ASN A 338 11.18 0.31 -11.91
CA ASN A 338 11.03 1.00 -13.19
C ASN A 338 12.10 0.54 -14.20
N GLU A 339 13.33 0.33 -13.75
CA GLU A 339 14.46 -0.11 -14.57
C GLU A 339 14.20 -1.51 -15.13
N SER A 340 13.71 -2.41 -14.31
CA SER A 340 13.37 -3.78 -14.72
C SER A 340 12.18 -3.80 -15.68
N GLN A 341 11.18 -2.97 -15.43
CA GLN A 341 10.01 -2.80 -16.32
C GLN A 341 10.43 -2.28 -17.70
N TYR A 342 11.32 -1.28 -17.72
CA TYR A 342 11.88 -0.77 -18.98
C TYR A 342 12.64 -1.84 -19.75
N ALA A 343 13.51 -2.60 -19.07
CA ALA A 343 14.31 -3.66 -19.70
C ALA A 343 13.44 -4.74 -20.33
N TRP A 344 12.39 -5.20 -19.63
CA TRP A 344 11.42 -6.15 -20.18
C TRP A 344 10.62 -5.58 -21.35
N THR A 345 10.21 -4.32 -21.27
CA THR A 345 9.52 -3.65 -22.40
C THR A 345 10.41 -3.56 -23.62
N LYS A 346 11.68 -3.18 -23.44
CA LYS A 346 12.65 -3.10 -24.55
C LYS A 346 12.91 -4.48 -25.16
N LEU A 347 13.08 -5.52 -24.34
CA LEU A 347 13.22 -6.89 -24.84
C LEU A 347 11.99 -7.32 -25.66
N ALA A 348 10.79 -7.12 -25.12
CA ALA A 348 9.54 -7.55 -25.77
C ALA A 348 9.24 -6.77 -27.05
N LYS A 349 9.10 -5.44 -26.92
CA LYS A 349 8.65 -4.57 -28.03
C LYS A 349 9.78 -4.15 -28.95
N GLY A 350 10.97 -3.89 -28.39
CA GLY A 350 12.11 -3.39 -29.16
C GLY A 350 12.92 -4.45 -29.87
N LEU A 351 13.10 -5.62 -29.26
CA LEU A 351 13.97 -6.67 -29.77
C LEU A 351 13.20 -7.87 -30.32
N ILE A 352 12.24 -8.42 -29.60
CA ILE A 352 11.40 -9.54 -30.08
C ILE A 352 10.37 -9.03 -31.09
N GLY A 353 9.83 -7.84 -30.88
CA GLY A 353 8.85 -7.22 -31.79
C GLY A 353 7.39 -7.61 -31.48
N THR A 354 7.08 -7.92 -30.20
CA THR A 354 5.71 -8.18 -29.75
C THR A 354 5.18 -7.03 -28.90
N ASP A 355 3.92 -6.64 -29.11
CA ASP A 355 3.20 -5.70 -28.24
C ASP A 355 2.25 -6.42 -27.27
N HIS A 356 2.28 -7.77 -27.20
CA HIS A 356 1.53 -8.55 -26.23
C HIS A 356 2.21 -8.47 -24.84
N VAL A 357 2.12 -7.28 -24.23
CA VAL A 357 2.74 -6.95 -22.93
C VAL A 357 1.72 -6.22 -22.10
N ASP A 358 1.33 -6.81 -20.95
CA ASP A 358 0.38 -6.18 -20.04
C ASP A 358 0.79 -6.41 -18.57
N ALA A 359 1.07 -5.32 -17.87
CA ALA A 359 1.45 -5.35 -16.47
C ALA A 359 0.27 -5.55 -15.52
N THR A 360 -0.95 -5.29 -15.94
CA THR A 360 -2.17 -5.51 -15.16
C THR A 360 -2.64 -6.95 -15.30
N LEU A 361 -3.32 -7.50 -14.28
CA LEU A 361 -3.96 -8.81 -14.41
C LEU A 361 -5.46 -8.73 -14.71
N GLY A 362 -5.92 -7.63 -15.34
CA GLY A 362 -7.32 -7.41 -15.65
C GLY A 362 -8.16 -7.04 -14.42
N ASP A 363 -7.54 -6.76 -13.28
CA ASP A 363 -8.20 -6.32 -12.04
C ASP A 363 -8.03 -4.80 -11.75
N ASP A 364 -7.28 -4.10 -12.58
CA ASP A 364 -7.17 -2.64 -12.60
C ASP A 364 -7.99 -2.01 -13.74
N LEU A 365 -8.16 -0.69 -13.67
CA LEU A 365 -8.76 0.09 -14.76
C LEU A 365 -7.82 0.17 -15.98
N PRO A 366 -8.34 0.39 -17.19
CA PRO A 366 -7.51 0.48 -18.39
C PRO A 366 -6.43 1.57 -18.30
N ALA A 367 -5.30 1.35 -18.96
CA ALA A 367 -4.15 2.26 -18.92
C ALA A 367 -4.51 3.71 -19.29
N HIS A 368 -5.37 3.91 -20.32
CA HIS A 368 -5.81 5.25 -20.73
C HIS A 368 -6.64 5.97 -19.67
N VAL A 369 -7.33 5.25 -18.76
CA VAL A 369 -8.03 5.81 -17.62
C VAL A 369 -7.05 6.17 -16.53
N LEU A 370 -6.13 5.26 -16.20
CA LEU A 370 -5.14 5.48 -15.13
C LEU A 370 -4.18 6.64 -15.44
N LEU A 371 -3.83 6.84 -16.70
CA LEU A 371 -2.85 7.84 -17.15
C LEU A 371 -3.45 9.11 -17.73
N GLY A 372 -4.62 9.04 -18.37
CA GLY A 372 -5.20 10.11 -19.19
C GLY A 372 -6.02 11.16 -18.43
N LEU A 373 -6.15 11.05 -17.11
CA LEU A 373 -6.91 11.99 -16.29
C LEU A 373 -5.99 13.03 -15.62
N PRO A 374 -6.47 14.29 -15.38
CA PRO A 374 -5.72 15.29 -14.63
C PRO A 374 -5.35 14.81 -13.25
N LYS A 375 -4.05 14.79 -12.89
CA LYS A 375 -3.55 14.20 -11.65
C LYS A 375 -3.64 15.14 -10.45
N THR A 376 -3.84 14.57 -9.28
CA THR A 376 -3.67 15.19 -7.98
C THR A 376 -2.67 14.40 -7.13
N THR A 377 -2.19 15.03 -6.05
CA THR A 377 -1.28 14.39 -5.11
C THR A 377 -1.98 14.02 -3.80
N ILE A 378 -1.38 13.10 -3.02
CA ILE A 378 -1.89 12.74 -1.70
C ILE A 378 -1.97 13.99 -0.80
N ASN A 379 -0.98 14.90 -0.87
CA ASN A 379 -0.98 16.13 -0.09
C ASN A 379 -2.08 17.11 -0.53
N GLU A 380 -2.36 17.24 -1.83
CA GLU A 380 -3.47 18.10 -2.31
C GLU A 380 -4.83 17.55 -1.85
N ILE A 381 -5.03 16.23 -1.93
CA ILE A 381 -6.26 15.59 -1.44
C ILE A 381 -6.43 15.78 0.07
N CYS A 382 -5.36 15.60 0.83
CA CYS A 382 -5.34 15.73 2.28
C CYS A 382 -5.11 17.16 2.76
N SER A 383 -5.35 18.17 1.91
CA SER A 383 -5.20 19.58 2.29
C SER A 383 -6.43 20.07 3.11
N PRO A 384 -6.26 21.14 3.92
CA PRO A 384 -7.36 21.71 4.69
C PRO A 384 -8.56 22.11 3.81
N ASN A 385 -9.77 21.76 4.27
CA ASN A 385 -11.05 22.05 3.60
C ASN A 385 -11.19 21.50 2.17
N SER A 386 -10.39 20.52 1.76
CA SER A 386 -10.54 19.86 0.45
C SER A 386 -11.88 19.13 0.33
N THR A 387 -12.41 19.06 -0.90
CA THR A 387 -13.59 18.23 -1.21
C THR A 387 -13.15 16.98 -1.95
N ILE A 388 -13.45 15.82 -1.38
CA ILE A 388 -12.98 14.51 -1.83
C ILE A 388 -14.18 13.66 -2.25
N LEU A 389 -14.14 13.12 -3.45
CA LEU A 389 -15.08 12.10 -3.93
C LEU A 389 -14.33 10.76 -4.02
N LEU A 390 -14.69 9.80 -3.18
CA LEU A 390 -14.12 8.45 -3.18
C LEU A 390 -15.04 7.49 -3.93
N ILE A 391 -14.51 6.87 -4.99
CA ILE A 391 -15.11 5.77 -5.74
C ILE A 391 -14.21 4.57 -5.59
N GLY A 392 -14.57 3.57 -4.79
CA GLY A 392 -13.64 2.45 -4.59
C GLY A 392 -14.08 1.43 -3.55
N SER A 393 -13.08 0.71 -3.05
CA SER A 393 -13.18 -0.27 -1.96
C SER A 393 -12.90 0.38 -0.60
N ASP A 394 -12.84 -0.44 0.46
CA ASP A 394 -12.41 0.01 1.78
C ASP A 394 -10.90 0.29 1.79
N LEU A 395 -10.54 1.57 1.89
CA LEU A 395 -9.14 2.00 1.92
C LEU A 395 -8.38 1.44 3.14
N LYS A 396 -9.04 1.15 4.24
CA LYS A 396 -8.42 0.55 5.42
C LYS A 396 -7.90 -0.86 5.13
N GLU A 397 -8.57 -1.58 4.23
CA GLU A 397 -8.21 -2.93 3.82
C GLU A 397 -7.15 -2.97 2.70
N GLU A 398 -7.12 -1.98 1.81
CA GLU A 398 -6.27 -2.03 0.61
C GLU A 398 -5.16 -0.98 0.59
N TYR A 399 -5.39 0.21 1.17
CA TYR A 399 -4.47 1.37 1.07
C TYR A 399 -4.31 2.04 2.45
N GLY A 400 -3.85 1.26 3.45
CA GLY A 400 -3.92 1.61 4.86
C GLY A 400 -3.27 2.95 5.23
N THR A 401 -2.13 3.32 4.66
CA THR A 401 -1.47 4.60 4.97
C THR A 401 -2.23 5.79 4.37
N LEU A 402 -2.87 5.65 3.20
CA LEU A 402 -3.77 6.65 2.65
C LEU A 402 -5.06 6.79 3.50
N TYR A 403 -5.59 5.67 4.00
CA TYR A 403 -6.71 5.70 4.95
C TYR A 403 -6.40 6.60 6.16
N ILE A 404 -5.22 6.44 6.78
CA ILE A 404 -4.78 7.27 7.90
C ILE A 404 -4.70 8.75 7.50
N ARG A 405 -4.11 9.05 6.33
CA ARG A 405 -3.97 10.43 5.81
C ARG A 405 -5.32 11.09 5.58
N LEU A 406 -6.26 10.39 4.95
CA LEU A 406 -7.62 10.89 4.71
C LEU A 406 -8.40 11.05 6.01
N ARG A 407 -8.27 10.11 6.95
CA ARG A 407 -8.90 10.23 8.26
C ARG A 407 -8.46 11.51 8.96
N ASP A 408 -7.17 11.82 9.00
CA ASP A 408 -6.65 13.05 9.59
C ASP A 408 -7.20 14.31 8.88
N ALA A 409 -7.20 14.31 7.55
CA ALA A 409 -7.73 15.43 6.77
C ALA A 409 -9.22 15.69 7.08
N ILE A 410 -10.02 14.64 7.23
CA ILE A 410 -11.46 14.75 7.53
C ILE A 410 -11.68 15.19 8.99
N THR A 411 -11.01 14.55 9.95
CA THR A 411 -11.27 14.77 11.39
C THR A 411 -10.63 16.05 11.93
N ASN A 412 -9.45 16.42 11.43
CA ASN A 412 -8.63 17.50 11.99
C ASN A 412 -8.49 18.72 11.07
N MET A 413 -8.61 18.56 9.74
CA MET A 413 -8.36 19.64 8.77
C MET A 413 -9.64 20.13 8.05
N GLY A 414 -10.82 19.58 8.38
CA GLY A 414 -12.09 20.00 7.82
C GLY A 414 -12.35 19.58 6.37
N ALA A 415 -11.59 18.61 5.84
CA ALA A 415 -11.87 18.06 4.53
C ALA A 415 -13.25 17.39 4.49
N LYS A 416 -13.94 17.48 3.35
CA LYS A 416 -15.27 16.92 3.15
C LYS A 416 -15.16 15.68 2.29
N LEU A 417 -15.63 14.53 2.79
CA LEU A 417 -15.63 13.27 2.05
C LEU A 417 -17.04 12.91 1.59
N ILE A 418 -17.22 12.73 0.29
CA ILE A 418 -18.34 12.00 -0.31
C ILE A 418 -17.84 10.60 -0.68
N GLU A 419 -18.40 9.57 -0.06
CA GLU A 419 -18.01 8.18 -0.29
C GLU A 419 -19.06 7.47 -1.15
N LEU A 420 -18.62 6.89 -2.27
CA LEU A 420 -19.41 6.07 -3.20
C LEU A 420 -18.81 4.67 -3.23
N THR A 421 -19.22 3.82 -2.32
CA THR A 421 -18.69 2.45 -2.13
C THR A 421 -19.84 1.46 -1.98
N PRO A 422 -19.70 0.19 -2.42
CA PRO A 422 -20.79 -0.79 -2.39
C PRO A 422 -21.15 -1.26 -0.97
N ILE A 423 -20.27 -1.04 0.01
CA ILE A 423 -20.46 -1.42 1.43
C ILE A 423 -19.98 -0.28 2.35
N GLU A 424 -20.31 -0.34 3.63
CA GLU A 424 -19.68 0.54 4.63
C GLU A 424 -18.20 0.20 4.80
N THR A 425 -17.38 1.25 4.88
CA THR A 425 -15.91 1.17 4.99
C THR A 425 -15.42 1.77 6.31
N GLY A 426 -14.11 1.71 6.54
CA GLY A 426 -13.47 2.36 7.68
C GLY A 426 -13.65 3.90 7.73
N LEU A 427 -13.98 4.56 6.61
CA LEU A 427 -14.21 6.01 6.55
C LEU A 427 -15.68 6.41 6.64
N SER A 428 -16.63 5.48 6.49
CA SER A 428 -18.06 5.80 6.37
C SER A 428 -18.62 6.62 7.55
N ASN A 429 -18.17 6.32 8.76
CA ASN A 429 -18.66 6.98 9.98
C ASN A 429 -18.18 8.42 10.14
N ILE A 430 -17.14 8.83 9.42
CA ILE A 430 -16.55 10.17 9.45
C ILE A 430 -16.77 10.92 8.13
N ALA A 431 -17.30 10.27 7.11
CA ALA A 431 -17.63 10.89 5.83
C ALA A 431 -18.74 11.93 6.00
N SER A 432 -18.64 13.03 5.25
CA SER A 432 -19.72 14.05 5.18
C SER A 432 -20.99 13.45 4.60
N ILE A 433 -20.86 12.62 3.56
CA ILE A 433 -21.94 11.85 2.95
C ILE A 433 -21.38 10.50 2.52
N SER A 434 -22.07 9.41 2.90
CA SER A 434 -21.66 8.05 2.56
C SER A 434 -22.81 7.34 1.85
N LEU A 435 -22.60 6.99 0.59
CA LEU A 435 -23.61 6.41 -0.30
C LEU A 435 -23.21 5.00 -0.74
N ARG A 436 -24.23 4.18 -1.02
CA ARG A 436 -24.07 2.77 -1.43
C ARG A 436 -24.67 2.53 -2.81
N PRO A 437 -23.99 3.00 -3.88
CA PRO A 437 -24.42 2.69 -5.23
C PRO A 437 -24.45 1.16 -5.44
N ARG A 438 -25.50 0.65 -6.09
CA ARG A 438 -25.48 -0.76 -6.51
C ARG A 438 -24.34 -0.97 -7.50
N PRO A 439 -23.57 -2.07 -7.41
CA PRO A 439 -22.56 -2.40 -8.40
C PRO A 439 -23.16 -2.39 -9.83
N GLY A 440 -22.42 -1.79 -10.79
CA GLY A 440 -22.87 -1.54 -12.16
C GLY A 440 -23.66 -0.23 -12.36
N GLU A 441 -24.09 0.45 -11.30
CA GLU A 441 -24.95 1.64 -11.41
C GLU A 441 -24.27 2.95 -10.99
N ILE A 442 -22.96 2.93 -10.71
CA ILE A 442 -22.23 4.10 -10.20
C ILE A 442 -22.27 5.30 -11.16
N ALA A 443 -22.21 5.08 -12.47
CA ALA A 443 -22.29 6.16 -13.46
C ALA A 443 -23.62 6.92 -13.42
N LYS A 444 -24.74 6.22 -13.18
CA LYS A 444 -26.06 6.85 -13.01
C LYS A 444 -26.11 7.72 -11.77
N VAL A 445 -25.57 7.22 -10.66
CA VAL A 445 -25.52 7.95 -9.39
C VAL A 445 -24.67 9.21 -9.55
N VAL A 446 -23.48 9.10 -10.16
CA VAL A 446 -22.60 10.25 -10.42
C VAL A 446 -23.28 11.26 -11.35
N ASN A 447 -23.93 10.83 -12.43
CA ASN A 447 -24.65 11.72 -13.32
C ASN A 447 -25.75 12.52 -12.56
N SER A 448 -26.52 11.84 -11.69
CA SER A 448 -27.56 12.48 -10.89
C SER A 448 -26.97 13.42 -9.83
N ILE A 449 -25.83 13.10 -9.23
CA ILE A 449 -25.11 14.03 -8.34
C ILE A 449 -24.68 15.30 -9.10
N LEU A 450 -24.16 15.16 -10.31
CA LEU A 450 -23.69 16.31 -11.11
C LEU A 450 -24.83 17.19 -11.58
N THR A 451 -25.97 16.61 -11.96
CA THR A 451 -27.14 17.38 -12.45
C THR A 451 -28.05 17.90 -11.33
N GLY A 452 -27.96 17.34 -10.11
CA GLY A 452 -28.91 17.61 -9.03
C GLY A 452 -30.29 16.97 -9.24
N GLU A 453 -30.47 16.22 -10.32
CA GLU A 453 -31.75 15.61 -10.70
C GLU A 453 -31.76 14.12 -10.38
N ALA A 454 -32.77 13.67 -9.66
CA ALA A 454 -32.98 12.25 -9.39
C ALA A 454 -34.50 11.94 -9.30
N PRO A 455 -34.90 10.72 -9.74
CA PRO A 455 -36.19 10.16 -9.33
C PRO A 455 -36.19 9.91 -7.81
N VAL A 456 -37.18 9.23 -7.28
CA VAL A 456 -37.26 8.91 -5.84
C VAL A 456 -36.01 8.17 -5.36
N GLU A 457 -35.52 7.23 -6.16
CA GLU A 457 -34.27 6.46 -5.92
C GLU A 457 -33.56 6.21 -7.25
N ILE A 458 -32.24 6.24 -7.26
CA ILE A 458 -31.40 5.85 -8.40
C ILE A 458 -30.19 5.04 -7.92
N GLY A 459 -29.96 3.89 -8.52
CA GLY A 459 -28.82 3.02 -8.17
C GLY A 459 -28.75 2.66 -6.69
N GLY A 460 -29.88 2.54 -5.98
CA GLY A 460 -29.93 2.28 -4.54
C GLY A 460 -29.77 3.52 -3.66
N VAL A 461 -29.64 4.72 -4.26
CA VAL A 461 -29.41 5.99 -3.53
C VAL A 461 -30.65 6.87 -3.59
N SER A 462 -31.05 7.45 -2.45
CA SER A 462 -32.24 8.29 -2.34
C SER A 462 -32.03 9.66 -3.02
N LYS A 463 -33.13 10.26 -3.45
CA LYS A 463 -33.15 11.62 -4.02
C LYS A 463 -32.58 12.67 -3.08
N GLU A 464 -32.88 12.55 -1.79
CA GLU A 464 -32.41 13.49 -0.74
C GLU A 464 -30.89 13.45 -0.63
N SER A 465 -30.30 12.24 -0.65
CA SER A 465 -28.87 12.05 -0.61
C SER A 465 -28.15 12.58 -1.86
N ILE A 466 -28.75 12.37 -3.05
CA ILE A 466 -28.24 12.93 -4.31
C ILE A 466 -28.21 14.47 -4.23
N LYS A 467 -29.30 15.08 -3.77
CA LYS A 467 -29.38 16.55 -3.64
C LYS A 467 -28.35 17.08 -2.64
N ALA A 468 -28.17 16.44 -1.50
CA ALA A 468 -27.15 16.81 -0.52
C ALA A 468 -25.72 16.73 -1.10
N CYS A 469 -25.42 15.69 -1.89
CA CYS A 469 -24.13 15.61 -2.60
C CYS A 469 -23.97 16.73 -3.62
N HIS A 470 -25.00 17.00 -4.42
CA HIS A 470 -24.99 18.08 -5.40
C HIS A 470 -24.69 19.43 -4.75
N GLU A 471 -25.36 19.76 -3.66
CA GLU A 471 -25.15 21.01 -2.90
C GLU A 471 -23.70 21.08 -2.34
N LEU A 472 -23.11 19.96 -1.95
CA LEU A 472 -21.77 19.92 -1.37
C LEU A 472 -20.67 20.12 -2.41
N ILE A 473 -20.88 19.68 -3.66
CA ILE A 473 -19.90 19.82 -4.75
C ILE A 473 -20.03 21.10 -5.56
N GLN A 474 -21.15 21.85 -5.41
CA GLN A 474 -21.32 23.11 -6.11
C GLN A 474 -20.23 24.12 -5.72
N ASP A 475 -19.66 24.78 -6.73
CA ASP A 475 -18.64 25.83 -6.57
C ASP A 475 -17.37 25.39 -5.82
N THR A 476 -17.08 24.08 -5.77
CA THR A 476 -15.86 23.54 -5.15
C THR A 476 -15.00 22.78 -6.16
N GLN A 477 -13.67 22.85 -5.99
CA GLN A 477 -12.77 21.95 -6.69
C GLN A 477 -12.90 20.53 -6.10
N ILE A 478 -13.13 19.53 -6.97
CA ILE A 478 -13.30 18.14 -6.56
C ILE A 478 -12.00 17.38 -6.78
N ASN A 479 -11.56 16.67 -5.76
CA ASN A 479 -10.49 15.66 -5.86
C ASN A 479 -11.13 14.26 -5.85
N VAL A 480 -10.98 13.53 -6.93
CA VAL A 480 -11.56 12.18 -7.09
C VAL A 480 -10.48 11.13 -6.79
N VAL A 481 -10.71 10.34 -5.76
CA VAL A 481 -9.93 9.13 -5.45
C VAL A 481 -10.69 7.94 -5.99
N PHE A 482 -10.10 7.14 -6.85
CA PHE A 482 -10.85 6.05 -7.49
C PHE A 482 -10.04 4.75 -7.64
N ALA A 483 -10.76 3.63 -7.51
CA ALA A 483 -10.25 2.28 -7.69
C ALA A 483 -11.30 1.38 -8.32
N HIS A 484 -10.88 0.30 -8.96
CA HIS A 484 -11.78 -0.82 -9.25
C HIS A 484 -12.07 -1.57 -7.94
N HIS A 485 -13.32 -1.53 -7.46
CA HIS A 485 -13.67 -2.00 -6.12
C HIS A 485 -14.01 -3.49 -6.04
N SER A 486 -14.34 -4.12 -7.16
CA SER A 486 -14.77 -5.53 -7.18
C SER A 486 -14.43 -6.21 -8.50
N ILE A 487 -13.73 -7.34 -8.44
CA ILE A 487 -13.46 -8.16 -9.64
C ILE A 487 -14.72 -8.88 -10.18
N ALA A 488 -15.83 -8.86 -9.43
CA ALA A 488 -17.14 -9.35 -9.87
C ALA A 488 -17.92 -8.34 -10.73
N GLU A 489 -17.35 -7.16 -10.97
CA GLU A 489 -17.90 -6.09 -11.80
C GLU A 489 -16.90 -5.73 -12.89
N SER A 490 -17.38 -5.30 -14.06
CA SER A 490 -16.51 -4.77 -15.11
C SER A 490 -16.01 -3.36 -14.74
N THR A 491 -14.97 -2.89 -15.42
CA THR A 491 -14.41 -1.56 -15.21
C THR A 491 -15.24 -0.45 -15.86
N GLU A 492 -16.17 -0.80 -16.76
CA GLU A 492 -16.94 0.12 -17.60
C GLU A 492 -17.79 1.12 -16.78
N PRO A 493 -18.57 0.72 -15.74
CA PRO A 493 -19.38 1.67 -14.97
C PRO A 493 -18.54 2.75 -14.27
N ILE A 494 -17.35 2.37 -13.77
CA ILE A 494 -16.43 3.33 -13.14
C ILE A 494 -15.82 4.25 -14.20
N THR A 495 -15.40 3.72 -15.35
CA THR A 495 -14.88 4.52 -16.47
C THR A 495 -15.90 5.55 -16.98
N GLN A 496 -17.18 5.17 -17.07
CA GLN A 496 -18.27 6.08 -17.40
C GLN A 496 -18.43 7.18 -16.35
N ALA A 497 -18.40 6.84 -15.05
CA ALA A 497 -18.47 7.81 -13.96
C ALA A 497 -17.29 8.81 -14.01
N LEU A 498 -16.09 8.35 -14.28
CA LEU A 498 -14.89 9.19 -14.42
C LEU A 498 -14.97 10.07 -15.67
N THR A 499 -15.58 9.59 -16.76
CA THR A 499 -15.85 10.39 -17.97
C THR A 499 -16.74 11.60 -17.67
N LEU A 500 -17.80 11.39 -16.88
CA LEU A 500 -18.69 12.47 -16.45
C LEU A 500 -17.96 13.47 -15.53
N LEU A 501 -17.22 12.98 -14.55
CA LEU A 501 -16.48 13.83 -13.60
C LEU A 501 -15.39 14.65 -14.25
N ARG A 502 -14.74 14.14 -15.32
CA ARG A 502 -13.73 14.88 -16.08
C ARG A 502 -14.27 16.14 -16.75
N GLU A 503 -15.55 16.16 -17.11
CA GLU A 503 -16.20 17.34 -17.73
C GLU A 503 -16.47 18.46 -16.72
N VAL A 504 -16.33 18.19 -15.41
CA VAL A 504 -16.47 19.21 -14.36
C VAL A 504 -15.16 19.99 -14.24
N ASN A 505 -15.24 21.33 -14.27
CA ASN A 505 -14.07 22.19 -14.21
C ASN A 505 -13.20 21.93 -12.98
N GLU A 506 -11.88 21.95 -13.17
CA GLU A 506 -10.86 21.83 -12.13
C GLU A 506 -10.85 20.50 -11.35
N THR A 507 -11.60 19.48 -11.81
CA THR A 507 -11.57 18.16 -11.17
C THR A 507 -10.22 17.49 -11.39
N LYS A 508 -9.62 17.02 -10.32
CA LYS A 508 -8.36 16.27 -10.31
C LYS A 508 -8.57 14.84 -9.80
N PHE A 509 -7.67 13.92 -10.17
CA PHE A 509 -7.86 12.50 -10.00
C PHE A 509 -6.63 11.82 -9.38
N LEU A 510 -6.85 10.95 -8.38
CA LEU A 510 -5.85 10.01 -7.84
C LEU A 510 -6.30 8.58 -8.16
N PRO A 511 -5.66 7.90 -9.10
CA PRO A 511 -5.94 6.48 -9.36
C PRO A 511 -5.34 5.62 -8.24
N LEU A 512 -6.09 4.64 -7.76
CA LEU A 512 -5.60 3.61 -6.86
C LEU A 512 -5.51 2.29 -7.63
N VAL A 513 -4.31 1.72 -7.69
CA VAL A 513 -4.01 0.49 -8.43
C VAL A 513 -3.84 -0.69 -7.49
N LYS A 514 -4.09 -1.90 -7.98
CA LYS A 514 -4.08 -3.12 -7.15
C LYS A 514 -2.68 -3.66 -6.84
N ARG A 515 -1.66 -3.29 -7.64
CA ARG A 515 -0.28 -3.77 -7.50
C ARG A 515 0.70 -2.62 -7.37
N ALA A 516 1.85 -2.92 -6.77
CA ALA A 516 2.83 -1.98 -6.28
C ALA A 516 3.21 -0.86 -7.27
N ASN A 517 3.86 -1.20 -8.35
CA ASN A 517 4.45 -0.27 -9.32
C ASN A 517 3.69 -0.27 -10.66
N THR A 518 2.36 -0.44 -10.63
CA THR A 518 1.55 -0.45 -11.86
C THR A 518 1.71 0.86 -12.64
N ILE A 519 1.69 2.01 -11.95
CA ILE A 519 1.87 3.32 -12.62
C ILE A 519 3.24 3.39 -13.29
N GLY A 520 4.30 2.94 -12.62
CA GLY A 520 5.63 2.85 -13.22
C GLY A 520 5.66 1.93 -14.43
N ALA A 521 5.04 0.76 -14.36
CA ALA A 521 4.96 -0.18 -15.48
C ALA A 521 4.29 0.43 -16.72
N LEU A 522 3.18 1.15 -16.52
CA LEU A 522 2.50 1.86 -17.60
C LEU A 522 3.38 2.98 -18.18
N HIS A 523 4.15 3.70 -17.32
CA HIS A 523 5.10 4.71 -17.81
C HIS A 523 6.28 4.11 -18.58
N MET A 524 6.70 2.89 -18.23
CA MET A 524 7.75 2.16 -18.94
C MET A 524 7.22 1.42 -20.19
N GLY A 525 5.92 1.58 -20.52
CA GLY A 525 5.30 1.03 -21.72
C GLY A 525 4.83 -0.41 -21.60
N MET A 526 4.63 -0.94 -20.39
CA MET A 526 4.11 -2.30 -20.16
C MET A 526 2.58 -2.37 -20.27
N ALA A 527 2.04 -1.84 -21.37
CA ALA A 527 0.63 -1.96 -21.74
C ALA A 527 0.51 -2.04 -23.27
N PRO A 528 -0.51 -2.71 -23.82
CA PRO A 528 -0.76 -2.75 -25.26
C PRO A 528 -0.88 -1.34 -25.84
N GLY A 529 -0.34 -1.14 -27.04
CA GLY A 529 -0.39 0.12 -27.76
C GLY A 529 0.44 1.26 -27.17
N GLN A 530 1.19 1.03 -26.08
CA GLN A 530 1.97 2.06 -25.39
C GLN A 530 3.47 1.78 -25.40
N LEU A 531 4.26 2.82 -25.59
CA LEU A 531 5.71 2.84 -25.49
C LEU A 531 6.14 3.65 -24.24
N PRO A 532 7.40 3.55 -23.79
CA PRO A 532 7.89 4.35 -22.68
C PRO A 532 7.59 5.84 -22.86
N GLY A 533 7.18 6.53 -21.79
CA GLY A 533 6.80 7.94 -21.83
C GLY A 533 5.36 8.21 -22.27
N GLN A 534 4.50 7.21 -22.24
CA GLN A 534 3.09 7.30 -22.65
C GLN A 534 2.94 7.65 -24.15
N ILE A 535 3.94 7.31 -24.95
CA ILE A 535 3.89 7.51 -26.40
C ILE A 535 3.03 6.40 -27.00
N SER A 536 2.07 6.75 -27.85
CA SER A 536 1.30 5.75 -28.60
C SER A 536 2.22 4.96 -29.56
N LEU A 537 1.97 3.66 -29.69
CA LEU A 537 2.65 2.82 -30.68
C LEU A 537 2.51 3.39 -32.11
N HIS A 538 1.43 4.10 -32.41
CA HIS A 538 1.16 4.71 -33.70
C HIS A 538 1.69 6.15 -33.83
N ASP A 539 2.34 6.71 -32.79
CA ASP A 539 2.92 8.05 -32.85
C ASP A 539 4.17 8.05 -33.76
N HIS A 540 4.33 9.16 -34.52
CA HIS A 540 5.49 9.34 -35.39
C HIS A 540 6.77 9.77 -34.64
N ASN A 541 6.66 10.27 -33.41
CA ASN A 541 7.81 10.74 -32.66
C ASN A 541 8.39 9.64 -31.76
N LYS A 542 9.18 8.76 -32.34
CA LYS A 542 9.88 7.66 -31.70
C LYS A 542 11.40 7.89 -31.57
N SER A 543 11.85 9.14 -31.68
CA SER A 543 13.29 9.48 -31.79
C SER A 543 14.11 9.11 -30.53
N GLY A 544 13.47 8.96 -29.38
CA GLY A 544 14.12 8.53 -28.12
C GLY A 544 14.30 7.02 -27.95
N LEU A 545 13.72 6.20 -28.86
CA LEU A 545 13.81 4.73 -28.78
C LEU A 545 15.04 4.21 -29.53
N ILE A 546 16.22 4.55 -29.00
CA ILE A 546 17.49 4.12 -29.58
C ILE A 546 17.70 2.62 -29.27
N GLY A 547 18.08 1.84 -30.26
CA GLY A 547 18.30 0.40 -30.11
C GLY A 547 17.01 -0.44 -29.99
N TRP A 548 15.90 0.03 -30.58
CA TRP A 548 14.64 -0.68 -30.75
C TRP A 548 14.39 -1.03 -32.21
N PRO A 549 15.08 -2.04 -32.79
CA PRO A 549 15.03 -2.31 -34.25
C PRO A 549 13.72 -2.91 -34.72
N ASN A 550 12.96 -3.60 -33.85
CA ASN A 550 11.83 -4.44 -34.22
C ASN A 550 10.50 -3.96 -33.61
N LEU A 551 10.24 -2.63 -33.57
CA LEU A 551 8.99 -2.11 -33.03
C LEU A 551 7.77 -2.75 -33.73
N PRO A 552 6.77 -3.24 -32.91
CA PRO A 552 5.53 -3.76 -33.48
C PRO A 552 4.78 -2.72 -34.30
N GLU A 553 4.04 -3.17 -35.34
CA GLU A 553 3.18 -2.32 -36.14
C GLU A 553 1.75 -2.25 -35.58
N ASP A 554 1.26 -3.37 -35.07
CA ASP A 554 -0.10 -3.51 -34.53
C ASP A 554 -0.11 -3.47 -32.99
N GLU A 555 -1.21 -2.96 -32.42
CA GLU A 555 -1.47 -2.97 -31.00
C GLU A 555 -1.63 -4.41 -30.49
N GLY A 556 -1.04 -4.68 -29.34
CA GLY A 556 -1.05 -5.99 -28.70
C GLY A 556 -2.33 -6.30 -27.92
N MET A 557 -2.27 -7.41 -27.22
CA MET A 557 -3.37 -7.94 -26.44
C MET A 557 -3.25 -7.54 -24.95
N THR A 558 -4.38 -7.25 -24.31
CA THR A 558 -4.49 -7.18 -22.84
C THR A 558 -4.32 -8.56 -22.19
N THR A 559 -4.09 -8.61 -20.87
CA THR A 559 -3.99 -9.89 -20.15
C THR A 559 -5.17 -10.82 -20.40
N ASP A 560 -6.40 -10.30 -20.42
CA ASP A 560 -7.60 -11.09 -20.72
C ASP A 560 -7.53 -11.73 -22.12
N GLN A 561 -7.09 -10.98 -23.10
CA GLN A 561 -6.95 -11.46 -24.48
C GLN A 561 -5.76 -12.44 -24.60
N ILE A 562 -4.63 -12.15 -23.92
CA ILE A 562 -3.45 -13.04 -23.89
C ILE A 562 -3.82 -14.40 -23.31
N LEU A 563 -4.51 -14.44 -22.15
CA LEU A 563 -4.89 -15.70 -21.53
C LEU A 563 -5.92 -16.47 -22.36
N LYS A 564 -6.86 -15.79 -23.04
CA LYS A 564 -7.80 -16.43 -23.96
C LYS A 564 -7.07 -17.02 -25.18
N SER A 565 -6.18 -16.27 -25.80
CA SER A 565 -5.37 -16.74 -26.95
C SER A 565 -4.42 -17.87 -26.53
N ALA A 566 -3.83 -17.80 -25.35
CA ALA A 566 -3.01 -18.88 -24.78
C ALA A 566 -3.83 -20.17 -24.57
N ALA A 567 -5.03 -20.04 -23.99
CA ALA A 567 -5.94 -21.18 -23.80
C ALA A 567 -6.43 -21.82 -25.12
N ASN A 568 -6.37 -21.08 -26.22
CA ASN A 568 -6.68 -21.55 -27.59
C ASN A 568 -5.44 -22.08 -28.34
N GLY A 569 -4.24 -22.00 -27.76
CA GLY A 569 -2.99 -22.45 -28.39
C GLY A 569 -2.42 -21.46 -29.42
N GLU A 570 -2.80 -20.19 -29.33
CA GLU A 570 -2.33 -19.11 -30.21
C GLU A 570 -1.06 -18.45 -29.68
N ILE A 571 -0.68 -18.69 -28.42
CA ILE A 571 0.57 -18.23 -27.78
C ILE A 571 1.50 -19.43 -27.60
N ASP A 572 2.71 -19.32 -28.11
CA ASP A 572 3.75 -20.33 -27.99
C ASP A 572 4.63 -20.11 -26.76
N VAL A 573 4.97 -18.86 -26.45
CA VAL A 573 5.82 -18.49 -25.33
C VAL A 573 5.11 -17.45 -24.47
N LEU A 574 4.91 -17.78 -23.19
CA LEU A 574 4.29 -16.89 -22.20
C LEU A 574 5.27 -16.60 -21.06
N PHE A 575 5.62 -15.33 -20.89
CA PHE A 575 6.38 -14.86 -19.75
C PHE A 575 5.47 -14.43 -18.61
N LEU A 576 5.78 -14.87 -17.38
CA LEU A 576 5.16 -14.44 -16.12
C LEU A 576 6.18 -13.65 -15.33
N LEU A 577 6.00 -12.34 -15.21
CA LEU A 577 6.94 -11.42 -14.57
C LEU A 577 6.45 -11.02 -13.16
N GLY A 578 6.91 -11.73 -12.12
CA GLY A 578 6.52 -11.49 -10.73
C GLY A 578 5.01 -11.53 -10.53
N THR A 579 4.31 -12.50 -11.14
CA THR A 579 2.86 -12.57 -11.14
C THR A 579 2.34 -14.00 -11.02
N ASP A 580 1.16 -14.16 -10.42
CA ASP A 580 0.51 -15.46 -10.22
C ASP A 580 -0.94 -15.44 -10.76
N PRO A 581 -1.14 -15.63 -12.07
CA PRO A 581 -2.49 -15.65 -12.65
C PRO A 581 -3.43 -16.70 -12.03
N LEU A 582 -2.93 -17.85 -11.57
CA LEU A 582 -3.77 -18.85 -10.92
C LEU A 582 -4.37 -18.37 -9.60
N SER A 583 -3.64 -17.53 -8.85
CA SER A 583 -4.10 -17.00 -7.57
C SER A 583 -4.75 -15.62 -7.68
N ASP A 584 -4.37 -14.79 -8.67
CA ASP A 584 -4.73 -13.37 -8.72
C ASP A 584 -5.70 -13.01 -9.86
N TYR A 585 -5.76 -13.79 -10.96
CA TYR A 585 -6.64 -13.49 -12.09
C TYR A 585 -8.09 -13.86 -11.79
N ARG A 586 -9.04 -13.10 -12.35
CA ARG A 586 -10.48 -13.26 -12.09
C ARG A 586 -11.07 -14.63 -12.46
N ASP A 587 -10.56 -15.30 -13.50
CA ASP A 587 -10.99 -16.61 -13.95
C ASP A 587 -9.84 -17.64 -13.81
N PRO A 588 -9.78 -18.39 -12.69
CA PRO A 588 -8.71 -19.34 -12.43
C PRO A 588 -8.72 -20.52 -13.41
N ASP A 589 -9.89 -20.90 -13.95
CA ASP A 589 -9.99 -22.00 -14.93
C ASP A 589 -9.39 -21.60 -16.28
N LEU A 590 -9.66 -20.36 -16.73
CA LEU A 590 -9.04 -19.81 -17.93
C LEU A 590 -7.52 -19.67 -17.76
N ALA A 591 -7.07 -19.15 -16.63
CA ALA A 591 -5.64 -19.02 -16.34
C ALA A 591 -4.95 -20.39 -16.35
N LYS A 592 -5.56 -21.40 -15.71
CA LYS A 592 -5.05 -22.78 -15.69
C LYS A 592 -4.96 -23.36 -17.09
N LYS A 593 -6.02 -23.25 -17.88
CA LYS A 593 -6.03 -23.75 -19.26
C LYS A 593 -4.99 -23.04 -20.13
N ALA A 594 -4.81 -21.72 -19.96
CA ALA A 594 -3.79 -20.95 -20.66
C ALA A 594 -2.38 -21.49 -20.38
N LEU A 595 -2.03 -21.71 -19.09
CA LEU A 595 -0.72 -22.24 -18.71
C LEU A 595 -0.52 -23.69 -19.20
N GLU A 596 -1.56 -24.53 -19.16
CA GLU A 596 -1.49 -25.92 -19.64
C GLU A 596 -1.33 -26.01 -21.16
N THR A 597 -1.98 -25.11 -21.93
CA THR A 597 -2.01 -25.14 -23.40
C THR A 597 -0.79 -24.47 -24.02
N THR A 598 -0.25 -23.40 -23.42
CA THR A 598 0.94 -22.71 -23.92
C THR A 598 2.13 -23.65 -24.05
N HIS A 599 2.85 -23.60 -25.18
CA HIS A 599 3.96 -24.51 -25.43
C HIS A 599 5.09 -24.35 -24.43
N THR A 600 5.50 -23.12 -24.12
CA THR A 600 6.57 -22.81 -23.14
C THR A 600 6.14 -21.67 -22.24
N VAL A 601 6.02 -21.93 -20.93
CA VAL A 601 5.75 -20.90 -19.93
C VAL A 601 7.06 -20.62 -19.16
N ILE A 602 7.45 -19.35 -19.11
CA ILE A 602 8.68 -18.88 -18.47
C ILE A 602 8.31 -17.95 -17.32
N ALA A 603 8.73 -18.27 -16.11
CA ALA A 603 8.49 -17.44 -14.94
C ALA A 603 9.77 -16.77 -14.45
N VAL A 604 9.64 -15.53 -14.01
CA VAL A 604 10.69 -14.78 -13.27
C VAL A 604 10.06 -14.37 -11.95
N ASP A 605 10.45 -15.00 -10.85
CA ASP A 605 9.78 -14.77 -9.57
C ASP A 605 10.71 -15.05 -8.37
N LEU A 606 10.23 -14.66 -7.18
CA LEU A 606 10.90 -14.87 -5.91
C LEU A 606 10.61 -16.26 -5.31
N PHE A 607 9.40 -16.79 -5.57
CA PHE A 607 8.89 -18.01 -4.94
C PHE A 607 8.23 -18.92 -5.96
N VAL A 608 8.19 -20.20 -5.64
CA VAL A 608 7.40 -21.17 -6.40
C VAL A 608 5.95 -21.08 -5.95
N ASN A 609 5.22 -20.10 -6.49
CA ASN A 609 3.77 -19.95 -6.34
C ASN A 609 3.02 -20.93 -7.30
N PRO A 610 1.68 -21.03 -7.24
CA PRO A 610 0.92 -21.93 -8.10
C PRO A 610 1.19 -21.81 -9.61
N SER A 611 1.29 -20.58 -10.13
CA SER A 611 1.59 -20.36 -11.57
C SER A 611 3.03 -20.67 -11.92
N VAL A 612 3.97 -20.31 -11.06
CA VAL A 612 5.38 -20.65 -11.22
C VAL A 612 5.57 -22.17 -11.19
N TYR A 613 4.84 -22.88 -10.33
CA TYR A 613 4.87 -24.36 -10.31
C TYR A 613 4.41 -24.98 -11.64
N GLN A 614 3.52 -24.32 -12.37
CA GLN A 614 3.05 -24.77 -13.70
C GLN A 614 4.01 -24.37 -14.84
N SER A 615 4.99 -23.50 -14.57
CA SER A 615 5.92 -23.01 -15.58
C SER A 615 6.95 -24.06 -15.99
N ASP A 616 7.53 -23.90 -17.18
CA ASP A 616 8.52 -24.83 -17.78
C ASP A 616 9.95 -24.40 -17.47
N ILE A 617 10.22 -23.10 -17.43
CA ILE A 617 11.51 -22.49 -17.13
C ILE A 617 11.28 -21.40 -16.08
N ILE A 618 12.10 -21.38 -15.04
CA ILE A 618 11.96 -20.45 -13.93
C ILE A 618 13.31 -19.81 -13.65
N PHE A 619 13.33 -18.48 -13.65
CA PHE A 619 14.50 -17.69 -13.26
C PHE A 619 14.31 -17.11 -11.85
N PRO A 620 15.32 -17.23 -10.97
CA PRO A 620 15.31 -16.67 -9.63
C PRO A 620 15.53 -15.16 -9.69
N ALA A 621 14.53 -14.39 -9.29
CA ALA A 621 14.60 -12.93 -9.23
C ALA A 621 15.19 -12.43 -7.91
N ALA A 622 15.81 -11.24 -7.93
CA ALA A 622 16.21 -10.50 -6.75
C ALA A 622 15.00 -9.72 -6.19
N ALA A 623 14.86 -9.70 -4.86
CA ALA A 623 13.85 -8.90 -4.18
C ALA A 623 14.25 -7.41 -4.15
N PHE A 624 13.30 -6.52 -3.82
CA PHE A 624 13.57 -5.07 -3.74
C PHE A 624 14.63 -4.70 -2.69
N ILE A 625 14.78 -5.50 -1.64
CA ILE A 625 15.83 -5.32 -0.62
C ILE A 625 17.23 -5.76 -1.10
N GLU A 626 17.30 -6.45 -2.22
CA GLU A 626 18.48 -7.10 -2.81
C GLU A 626 18.96 -6.42 -4.10
N SER A 627 18.26 -5.37 -4.56
CA SER A 627 18.60 -4.66 -5.81
C SER A 627 18.37 -3.16 -5.66
N ASN A 628 19.10 -2.38 -6.46
CA ASN A 628 18.87 -0.95 -6.63
C ASN A 628 17.90 -0.69 -7.77
N GLY A 629 17.12 0.39 -7.64
CA GLY A 629 16.18 0.83 -8.67
C GLY A 629 15.29 1.97 -8.19
N SER A 630 14.16 2.15 -8.87
CA SER A 630 13.17 3.16 -8.51
C SER A 630 11.75 2.60 -8.59
N HIS A 631 10.84 3.26 -7.91
CA HIS A 631 9.43 2.95 -7.84
C HIS A 631 8.59 4.19 -8.13
N THR A 632 7.52 4.05 -8.90
CA THR A 632 6.58 5.14 -9.19
C THR A 632 5.23 4.85 -8.54
N ASN A 633 4.82 5.68 -7.59
CA ASN A 633 3.58 5.49 -6.85
C ASN A 633 2.34 6.01 -7.62
N VAL A 634 1.16 5.89 -7.00
CA VAL A 634 -0.14 6.30 -7.59
C VAL A 634 -0.24 7.78 -7.96
N GLU A 635 0.51 8.67 -7.34
CA GLU A 635 0.55 10.09 -7.69
C GLU A 635 1.61 10.43 -8.75
N GLY A 636 2.35 9.43 -9.25
CA GLY A 636 3.45 9.63 -10.18
C GLY A 636 4.75 10.07 -9.52
N ARG A 637 4.91 9.84 -8.23
CA ARG A 637 6.12 10.12 -7.48
C ARG A 637 7.13 8.99 -7.66
N VAL A 638 8.31 9.31 -8.18
CA VAL A 638 9.44 8.39 -8.31
C VAL A 638 10.29 8.46 -7.04
N THR A 639 10.46 7.33 -6.40
CA THR A 639 11.23 7.19 -5.15
C THR A 639 12.30 6.10 -5.29
N PRO A 640 13.44 6.20 -4.58
CA PRO A 640 14.50 5.21 -4.68
C PRO A 640 14.14 3.89 -3.98
N ILE A 641 14.47 2.79 -4.62
CA ILE A 641 14.64 1.48 -4.02
C ILE A 641 16.14 1.25 -3.87
N ARG A 642 16.58 0.86 -2.68
CA ARG A 642 18.00 0.68 -2.37
C ARG A 642 18.28 -0.71 -1.83
N GLN A 643 19.28 -1.34 -2.40
CA GLN A 643 19.78 -2.62 -1.94
C GLN A 643 20.34 -2.52 -0.51
N LYS A 644 19.97 -3.49 0.34
CA LYS A 644 20.49 -3.59 1.71
C LYS A 644 21.19 -4.92 1.99
N VAL A 645 20.77 -5.99 1.34
CA VAL A 645 21.32 -7.33 1.52
C VAL A 645 21.68 -7.95 0.19
N THR A 646 22.48 -9.02 0.22
CA THR A 646 22.87 -9.76 -0.97
C THR A 646 21.73 -10.69 -1.41
N SER A 647 21.55 -10.86 -2.71
CA SER A 647 20.57 -11.81 -3.27
C SER A 647 20.95 -13.25 -2.91
N PRO A 648 19.98 -14.11 -2.55
CA PRO A 648 20.28 -15.51 -2.19
C PRO A 648 20.67 -16.33 -3.43
N GLY A 649 21.62 -17.24 -3.23
CA GLY A 649 22.07 -18.16 -4.28
C GLY A 649 22.63 -17.45 -5.51
N THR A 650 21.99 -17.66 -6.67
CA THR A 650 22.37 -17.04 -7.95
C THR A 650 21.29 -16.10 -8.49
N SER A 651 20.35 -15.66 -7.64
CA SER A 651 19.26 -14.75 -8.02
C SER A 651 19.79 -13.43 -8.58
N ARG A 652 19.08 -12.85 -9.56
CA ARG A 652 19.51 -11.65 -10.29
C ARG A 652 18.38 -10.64 -10.39
N PRO A 653 18.68 -9.32 -10.45
CA PRO A 653 17.71 -8.32 -10.82
C PRO A 653 17.09 -8.61 -12.19
N ASP A 654 15.81 -8.34 -12.36
CA ASP A 654 15.04 -8.66 -13.55
C ASP A 654 15.61 -8.02 -14.82
N TRP A 655 16.10 -6.76 -14.75
CA TRP A 655 16.74 -6.09 -15.89
C TRP A 655 17.97 -6.87 -16.42
N MET A 656 18.72 -7.49 -15.53
CA MET A 656 19.87 -8.33 -15.90
C MET A 656 19.43 -9.61 -16.61
N ILE A 657 18.34 -10.25 -16.14
CA ILE A 657 17.77 -11.45 -16.76
C ILE A 657 17.31 -11.11 -18.19
N ALA A 658 16.62 -9.95 -18.37
CA ALA A 658 16.19 -9.50 -19.68
C ALA A 658 17.38 -9.23 -20.62
N ALA A 659 18.47 -8.61 -20.12
CA ALA A 659 19.68 -8.37 -20.89
C ALA A 659 20.39 -9.67 -21.30
N GLU A 660 20.45 -10.67 -20.44
CA GLU A 660 21.05 -11.95 -20.76
C GLU A 660 20.23 -12.75 -21.77
N ILE A 661 18.90 -12.68 -21.70
CA ILE A 661 18.03 -13.29 -22.74
C ILE A 661 18.28 -12.61 -24.10
N ALA A 662 18.39 -11.27 -24.14
CA ALA A 662 18.72 -10.54 -25.35
C ALA A 662 20.06 -11.00 -25.94
N GLY A 663 21.10 -11.14 -25.09
CA GLY A 663 22.40 -11.66 -25.50
C GLY A 663 22.35 -13.07 -26.09
N ARG A 664 21.43 -13.95 -25.65
CA ARG A 664 21.22 -15.28 -26.23
C ARG A 664 20.45 -15.26 -27.55
N LEU A 665 19.78 -14.15 -27.84
CA LEU A 665 19.12 -13.91 -29.14
C LEU A 665 20.05 -13.20 -30.15
N ASP A 666 21.36 -13.13 -29.84
CA ASP A 666 22.37 -12.39 -30.62
C ASP A 666 22.04 -10.88 -30.76
N GLN A 667 21.38 -10.31 -29.76
CA GLN A 667 21.00 -8.89 -29.67
C GLN A 667 21.54 -8.25 -28.39
N ASP A 668 21.79 -6.95 -28.46
CA ASP A 668 22.28 -6.20 -27.30
C ASP A 668 21.17 -5.32 -26.75
N LEU A 669 20.83 -5.50 -25.47
CA LEU A 669 19.87 -4.63 -24.80
C LEU A 669 20.45 -3.22 -24.51
N GLY A 670 21.79 -3.06 -24.58
CA GLY A 670 22.49 -1.80 -24.33
C GLY A 670 22.56 -1.40 -22.86
N ILE A 671 22.41 -2.36 -21.94
CA ILE A 671 22.26 -2.12 -20.50
C ILE A 671 23.27 -3.02 -19.76
N GLU A 672 24.22 -2.42 -19.05
CA GLU A 672 25.21 -3.13 -18.22
C GLU A 672 25.02 -2.86 -16.72
N ASN A 673 24.35 -1.76 -16.34
CA ASN A 673 24.14 -1.34 -14.95
C ASN A 673 22.86 -0.49 -14.84
N PRO A 674 22.34 -0.23 -13.63
CA PRO A 674 21.12 0.57 -13.44
C PRO A 674 21.22 2.00 -13.99
N GLU A 675 22.39 2.60 -13.99
CA GLU A 675 22.64 3.94 -14.52
C GLU A 675 22.45 3.98 -16.05
N ASP A 676 22.83 2.93 -16.76
CA ASP A 676 22.60 2.83 -18.21
C ASP A 676 21.12 2.65 -18.50
N VAL A 677 20.40 1.83 -17.73
CA VAL A 677 18.94 1.73 -17.85
C VAL A 677 18.30 3.09 -17.67
N TRP A 678 18.74 3.85 -16.66
CA TRP A 678 18.15 5.16 -16.38
C TRP A 678 18.45 6.19 -17.49
N LYS A 679 19.63 6.17 -18.09
CA LYS A 679 19.96 7.02 -19.26
C LYS A 679 19.02 6.71 -20.45
N GLU A 680 18.71 5.44 -20.68
CA GLU A 680 17.77 5.07 -21.72
C GLU A 680 16.34 5.48 -21.38
N ILE A 681 15.90 5.34 -20.12
CA ILE A 681 14.62 5.85 -19.65
C ILE A 681 14.52 7.36 -19.91
N GLN A 682 15.56 8.14 -19.60
CA GLN A 682 15.60 9.58 -19.88
C GLN A 682 15.49 9.89 -21.38
N ALA A 683 16.12 9.09 -22.24
CA ALA A 683 16.07 9.28 -23.68
C ALA A 683 14.71 8.90 -24.27
N ALA A 684 14.14 7.79 -23.81
CA ALA A 684 12.90 7.22 -24.33
C ALA A 684 11.64 7.87 -23.75
N ASN A 685 11.69 8.33 -22.51
CA ASN A 685 10.53 8.80 -21.77
C ASN A 685 10.61 10.31 -21.53
N LEU A 686 9.87 11.07 -22.33
CA LEU A 686 9.86 12.55 -22.28
C LEU A 686 9.58 13.10 -20.88
N ASN A 687 8.78 12.41 -20.08
CA ASN A 687 8.42 12.84 -18.73
C ASN A 687 9.59 12.66 -17.73
N HIS A 688 10.60 11.86 -18.07
CA HIS A 688 11.75 11.57 -17.21
C HIS A 688 13.05 12.30 -17.68
N GLN A 689 13.03 13.03 -18.80
CA GLN A 689 14.24 13.61 -19.43
C GLN A 689 15.10 14.48 -18.51
N GLN A 690 14.47 15.18 -17.54
CA GLN A 690 15.17 16.11 -16.64
C GLN A 690 15.51 15.47 -15.28
N ILE A 691 15.18 14.19 -15.07
CA ILE A 691 15.37 13.51 -13.79
C ILE A 691 16.53 12.55 -13.91
N THR A 692 17.59 12.78 -13.15
CA THR A 692 18.71 11.83 -13.07
C THR A 692 18.49 10.81 -11.96
N LEU A 693 19.15 9.65 -12.04
CA LEU A 693 19.15 8.68 -10.93
C LEU A 693 19.71 9.32 -9.64
N HIS A 694 20.69 10.23 -9.77
CA HIS A 694 21.22 10.99 -8.64
C HIS A 694 20.15 11.86 -7.98
N ASP A 695 19.30 12.55 -8.77
CA ASP A 695 18.23 13.40 -8.22
C ASP A 695 17.22 12.55 -7.41
N ILE A 696 16.86 11.36 -7.92
CA ILE A 696 15.99 10.43 -7.20
C ILE A 696 16.62 10.00 -5.88
N HIS A 697 17.90 9.67 -5.88
CA HIS A 697 18.61 9.23 -4.69
C HIS A 697 18.89 10.34 -3.68
N SER A 698 19.01 11.60 -4.12
CA SER A 698 19.30 12.76 -3.26
C SER A 698 18.06 13.47 -2.75
N THR A 699 16.86 13.17 -3.27
CA THR A 699 15.59 13.79 -2.85
C THR A 699 14.88 12.88 -1.86
N PRO A 700 14.80 13.23 -0.56
CA PRO A 700 14.30 12.33 0.50
C PRO A 700 12.90 11.77 0.21
N ASP A 701 11.99 12.62 -0.25
CA ASP A 701 10.58 12.26 -0.53
C ASP A 701 10.32 11.92 -2.00
N GLY A 702 11.37 11.73 -2.83
CA GLY A 702 11.23 11.45 -4.25
C GLY A 702 10.76 12.65 -5.08
N ILE A 703 10.58 12.42 -6.38
CA ILE A 703 10.27 13.45 -7.38
C ILE A 703 8.96 13.12 -8.06
N ILE A 704 8.01 14.07 -8.06
CA ILE A 704 6.77 13.93 -8.85
C ILE A 704 7.08 14.23 -10.31
N ILE A 705 6.75 13.28 -11.17
CA ILE A 705 6.81 13.46 -12.61
C ILE A 705 5.56 14.21 -13.06
N GLN A 706 5.76 15.37 -13.66
CA GLN A 706 4.67 16.09 -14.30
C GLN A 706 4.33 15.40 -15.62
N PHE A 707 3.17 14.76 -15.66
CA PHE A 707 2.70 14.13 -16.89
C PHE A 707 2.15 15.20 -17.83
N GLY A 708 2.73 15.27 -19.02
CA GLY A 708 1.98 15.81 -20.15
C GLY A 708 0.81 14.86 -20.43
N THR A 709 -0.34 15.39 -20.82
CA THR A 709 -1.52 14.64 -21.28
C THR A 709 -1.27 13.95 -22.63
N LEU A 710 -0.25 13.08 -22.69
CA LEU A 710 0.13 12.38 -23.92
C LEU A 710 -0.81 11.20 -24.20
N THR A 711 -1.28 10.53 -23.15
CA THR A 711 -2.29 9.49 -23.31
C THR A 711 -3.67 10.15 -23.40
N GLN A 712 -4.34 9.99 -24.54
CA GLN A 712 -5.71 10.48 -24.68
C GLN A 712 -6.63 9.58 -23.85
N PHE A 713 -7.35 10.21 -22.94
CA PHE A 713 -8.44 9.56 -22.23
C PHE A 713 -9.56 9.29 -23.24
N GLU A 714 -9.86 8.04 -23.50
CA GLU A 714 -10.99 7.67 -24.33
C GLU A 714 -12.28 7.81 -23.53
N LYS A 715 -13.21 8.65 -24.05
CA LYS A 715 -14.50 8.81 -23.42
C LYS A 715 -15.31 7.51 -23.55
N ALA A 716 -15.74 6.97 -22.44
CA ALA A 716 -16.67 5.85 -22.43
C ALA A 716 -18.00 6.23 -23.07
N ASN A 717 -18.61 5.32 -23.82
CA ASN A 717 -19.97 5.51 -24.29
C ASN A 717 -20.91 5.46 -23.10
N LEU A 718 -21.64 6.57 -22.86
CA LEU A 718 -22.60 6.67 -21.78
C LEU A 718 -23.87 5.86 -22.11
N ASN A 719 -23.74 4.52 -22.06
CA ASN A 719 -24.91 3.66 -22.10
C ASN A 719 -25.39 3.41 -20.65
N ILE A 720 -26.35 4.24 -20.23
CA ILE A 720 -26.87 4.21 -18.87
C ILE A 720 -27.92 3.11 -18.67
N ASP A 721 -28.19 2.28 -19.67
CA ASP A 721 -29.10 1.16 -19.54
C ASP A 721 -28.43 -0.04 -18.82
N THR A 722 -28.77 -0.20 -17.56
CA THR A 722 -28.38 -1.36 -16.76
C THR A 722 -29.42 -2.47 -16.89
N ARG A 723 -28.96 -3.72 -16.81
CA ARG A 723 -29.85 -4.88 -16.74
C ARG A 723 -30.80 -4.74 -15.54
N PRO A 724 -32.09 -5.06 -15.66
CA PRO A 724 -32.99 -5.10 -14.53
C PRO A 724 -32.44 -6.05 -13.45
N PHE A 725 -32.52 -5.62 -12.22
CA PHE A 725 -32.15 -6.44 -11.08
C PHE A 725 -33.16 -7.60 -10.94
N ASP A 726 -32.67 -8.84 -10.90
CA ASP A 726 -33.53 -9.98 -10.60
C ASP A 726 -33.87 -9.99 -9.10
N SER A 727 -35.16 -9.93 -8.77
CA SER A 727 -35.61 -9.84 -7.37
C SER A 727 -35.24 -11.05 -6.49
N TYR A 728 -34.81 -12.15 -7.10
CA TYR A 728 -34.38 -13.37 -6.40
C TYR A 728 -32.86 -13.50 -6.28
N SER A 729 -32.11 -12.55 -6.79
CA SER A 729 -30.64 -12.56 -6.82
C SER A 729 -30.03 -11.57 -5.86
N HIS A 730 -28.80 -11.86 -5.45
CA HIS A 730 -27.93 -10.93 -4.76
C HIS A 730 -26.78 -10.54 -5.70
N ARG A 731 -26.45 -9.25 -5.78
CA ARG A 731 -25.30 -8.79 -6.53
C ARG A 731 -24.02 -9.11 -5.78
N LEU A 732 -23.10 -9.81 -6.42
CA LEU A 732 -21.84 -10.22 -5.82
C LEU A 732 -20.84 -9.07 -5.85
N VAL A 733 -20.17 -8.83 -4.71
CA VAL A 733 -19.04 -7.90 -4.56
C VAL A 733 -17.89 -8.68 -3.96
N LEU A 734 -16.74 -8.68 -4.64
CA LEU A 734 -15.52 -9.34 -4.19
C LEU A 734 -14.39 -8.34 -4.10
N SER A 735 -13.88 -8.09 -2.90
CA SER A 735 -12.79 -7.16 -2.62
C SER A 735 -11.60 -7.84 -1.95
N LYS A 736 -10.45 -7.17 -1.94
CA LYS A 736 -9.27 -7.63 -1.19
C LYS A 736 -9.44 -7.32 0.30
N LYS A 737 -8.68 -8.04 1.12
CA LYS A 737 -8.51 -7.80 2.55
C LYS A 737 -7.05 -7.58 2.86
N MET A 738 -6.74 -6.83 3.93
CA MET A 738 -5.35 -6.53 4.33
C MET A 738 -4.53 -7.82 4.47
N PHE A 739 -5.05 -8.79 5.20
CA PHE A 739 -4.43 -10.11 5.34
C PHE A 739 -5.18 -11.14 4.49
N ASP A 740 -4.45 -11.76 3.60
CA ASP A 740 -4.91 -12.76 2.64
C ASP A 740 -3.88 -13.89 2.49
N ASN A 741 -4.18 -14.89 1.68
CA ASN A 741 -3.25 -15.98 1.34
C ASN A 741 -2.24 -15.62 0.25
N GLY A 742 -1.98 -14.32 0.02
CA GLY A 742 -0.93 -13.88 -0.91
C GLY A 742 0.44 -14.44 -0.54
N THR A 743 1.29 -14.70 -1.53
CA THR A 743 2.59 -15.36 -1.36
C THR A 743 3.46 -14.70 -0.28
N ILE A 744 3.57 -13.38 -0.27
CA ILE A 744 4.36 -12.64 0.74
C ILE A 744 3.80 -12.84 2.16
N THR A 745 2.47 -12.83 2.32
CA THR A 745 1.81 -13.07 3.61
C THR A 745 2.10 -14.48 4.11
N GLN A 746 1.96 -15.48 3.25
CA GLN A 746 2.19 -16.89 3.60
C GLN A 746 3.66 -17.21 3.89
N MET A 747 4.59 -16.56 3.20
CA MET A 747 6.03 -16.74 3.40
C MET A 747 6.57 -15.96 4.59
N SER A 748 5.78 -15.07 5.22
CA SER A 748 6.16 -14.34 6.43
C SER A 748 5.60 -15.02 7.69
N PRO A 749 6.44 -15.60 8.57
CA PRO A 749 5.99 -16.24 9.81
C PRO A 749 5.13 -15.34 10.72
N ALA A 750 5.36 -14.03 10.69
CA ALA A 750 4.60 -13.05 11.46
C ALA A 750 3.20 -12.76 10.88
N LEU A 751 2.92 -13.15 9.64
CA LEU A 751 1.69 -12.78 8.92
C LEU A 751 0.82 -13.97 8.51
N LYS A 752 1.39 -15.15 8.34
CA LYS A 752 0.76 -16.33 7.71
C LYS A 752 -0.53 -16.83 8.37
N ASN A 753 -0.79 -16.45 9.63
CA ASN A 753 -1.95 -16.93 10.38
C ASN A 753 -3.08 -15.89 10.43
N PHE A 754 -2.98 -14.77 9.70
CA PHE A 754 -3.97 -13.70 9.75
C PHE A 754 -5.02 -13.76 8.62
N SER A 755 -4.90 -14.70 7.68
CA SER A 755 -6.00 -14.99 6.77
C SER A 755 -7.22 -15.55 7.54
N ASN A 756 -8.42 -15.25 7.05
CA ASN A 756 -9.66 -15.70 7.66
C ASN A 756 -10.29 -16.81 6.80
N PRO A 757 -11.23 -17.60 7.34
CA PRO A 757 -12.05 -18.46 6.52
C PRO A 757 -12.77 -17.67 5.43
N SER A 758 -12.89 -18.26 4.25
CA SER A 758 -13.70 -17.71 3.16
C SER A 758 -15.18 -17.73 3.54
N GLU A 759 -15.81 -16.57 3.54
CA GLU A 759 -17.20 -16.39 3.95
C GLU A 759 -17.88 -15.35 3.05
N ILE A 760 -19.20 -15.40 2.99
CA ILE A 760 -20.02 -14.37 2.35
C ILE A 760 -20.82 -13.62 3.42
N PHE A 761 -20.84 -12.32 3.30
CA PHE A 761 -21.58 -11.42 4.19
C PHE A 761 -22.82 -10.87 3.46
N VAL A 762 -23.95 -10.85 4.11
CA VAL A 762 -25.22 -10.32 3.59
C VAL A 762 -25.94 -9.48 4.63
N ASN A 763 -26.88 -8.64 4.18
CA ASN A 763 -27.70 -7.87 5.10
C ASN A 763 -28.44 -8.76 6.10
N PRO A 764 -28.55 -8.44 7.40
CA PRO A 764 -29.26 -9.24 8.40
C PRO A 764 -30.73 -9.51 8.06
N ALA A 765 -31.41 -8.56 7.39
CA ALA A 765 -32.80 -8.76 6.97
C ALA A 765 -32.91 -9.79 5.82
N ASP A 766 -31.94 -9.81 4.90
CA ASP A 766 -31.87 -10.81 3.83
C ASP A 766 -31.52 -12.19 4.39
N TYR A 767 -30.54 -12.26 5.31
CA TYR A 767 -30.18 -13.47 6.03
C TYR A 767 -31.38 -14.13 6.71
N LYS A 768 -32.17 -13.31 7.42
CA LYS A 768 -33.38 -13.76 8.09
C LYS A 768 -34.49 -14.22 7.10
N ALA A 769 -34.68 -13.47 6.01
CA ALA A 769 -35.68 -13.76 4.99
C ALA A 769 -35.39 -15.08 4.26
N MET A 770 -34.11 -15.40 4.06
CA MET A 770 -33.69 -16.68 3.43
C MET A 770 -33.79 -17.88 4.36
N GLY A 771 -34.00 -17.70 5.67
CA GLY A 771 -34.11 -18.80 6.64
C GLY A 771 -32.83 -19.61 6.81
N ILE A 772 -31.67 -18.97 6.65
CA ILE A 772 -30.35 -19.59 6.79
C ILE A 772 -30.11 -19.98 8.25
N ASN A 773 -29.64 -21.21 8.49
CA ASN A 773 -29.23 -21.65 9.81
C ASN A 773 -27.78 -21.25 10.07
N GLU A 774 -27.53 -20.66 11.22
CA GLU A 774 -26.19 -20.21 11.63
C GLU A 774 -25.15 -21.36 11.55
N GLY A 775 -23.99 -21.06 10.96
CA GLY A 775 -22.88 -22.00 10.81
C GLY A 775 -23.08 -23.14 9.81
N LYS A 776 -24.24 -23.23 9.15
CA LYS A 776 -24.43 -24.22 8.07
C LYS A 776 -24.06 -23.61 6.72
N PRO A 777 -23.32 -24.36 5.88
CA PRO A 777 -23.04 -23.92 4.53
C PRO A 777 -24.32 -23.87 3.68
N VAL A 778 -24.36 -22.92 2.76
CA VAL A 778 -25.39 -22.77 1.72
C VAL A 778 -24.74 -22.88 0.35
N THR A 779 -25.53 -23.11 -0.68
CA THR A 779 -25.02 -23.14 -2.07
C THR A 779 -25.23 -21.77 -2.74
N LEU A 780 -24.16 -21.16 -3.22
CA LEU A 780 -24.20 -20.00 -4.11
C LEU A 780 -24.14 -20.49 -5.55
N ILE A 781 -24.96 -19.92 -6.41
CA ILE A 781 -25.14 -20.37 -7.80
C ILE A 781 -25.05 -19.16 -8.73
N ASN A 782 -24.20 -19.27 -9.77
CA ASN A 782 -24.18 -18.37 -10.93
C ASN A 782 -24.18 -19.21 -12.21
N GLY A 783 -25.31 -19.30 -12.87
CA GLY A 783 -25.48 -20.19 -14.05
C GLY A 783 -25.21 -21.65 -13.71
N GLU A 784 -24.23 -22.26 -14.36
CA GLU A 784 -23.79 -23.63 -14.10
C GLU A 784 -22.76 -23.76 -12.97
N ARG A 785 -22.20 -22.62 -12.52
CA ARG A 785 -21.17 -22.57 -11.47
C ARG A 785 -21.83 -22.55 -10.08
N SER A 786 -21.31 -23.33 -9.16
CA SER A 786 -21.81 -23.36 -7.78
C SER A 786 -20.70 -23.65 -6.77
N ILE A 787 -20.83 -23.05 -5.58
CA ILE A 787 -19.95 -23.30 -4.44
C ILE A 787 -20.78 -23.48 -3.17
N SER A 788 -20.25 -24.24 -2.21
CA SER A 788 -20.82 -24.36 -0.87
C SER A 788 -19.99 -23.55 0.13
N ILE A 789 -20.62 -22.60 0.82
CA ILE A 789 -19.94 -21.65 1.69
C ILE A 789 -20.82 -21.20 2.85
N THR A 790 -20.18 -20.75 3.94
CA THR A 790 -20.89 -20.15 5.09
C THR A 790 -21.26 -18.70 4.80
N ILE A 791 -22.49 -18.33 5.15
CA ILE A 791 -22.97 -16.94 5.09
C ILE A 791 -23.12 -16.39 6.50
N LYS A 792 -22.71 -15.14 6.69
CA LYS A 792 -22.87 -14.37 7.93
C LYS A 792 -23.68 -13.09 7.70
N PRO A 793 -24.52 -12.70 8.67
CA PRO A 793 -25.18 -11.39 8.61
C PRO A 793 -24.20 -10.28 9.01
N ASP A 794 -24.17 -9.17 8.24
CA ASP A 794 -23.40 -7.97 8.57
C ASP A 794 -24.24 -6.73 8.22
N GLN A 795 -24.37 -5.79 9.19
CA GLN A 795 -25.12 -4.54 9.00
C GLN A 795 -24.45 -3.59 8.00
N LYS A 796 -23.16 -3.72 7.78
CA LYS A 796 -22.41 -2.91 6.80
C LYS A 796 -22.79 -3.21 5.35
N ILE A 797 -23.47 -4.32 5.12
CA ILE A 797 -23.84 -4.78 3.77
C ILE A 797 -25.27 -4.31 3.45
N PRO A 798 -25.49 -3.59 2.34
CA PRO A 798 -26.81 -3.20 1.88
C PRO A 798 -27.68 -4.42 1.50
N ARG A 799 -29.00 -4.19 1.39
CA ARG A 799 -29.96 -5.22 0.92
C ARG A 799 -29.61 -5.67 -0.51
N SER A 800 -29.80 -6.96 -0.74
CA SER A 800 -29.56 -7.62 -2.04
C SER A 800 -28.09 -7.56 -2.53
N ILE A 801 -27.15 -7.36 -1.63
CA ILE A 801 -25.70 -7.48 -1.89
C ILE A 801 -25.19 -8.72 -1.15
N ALA A 802 -24.34 -9.49 -1.82
CA ALA A 802 -23.52 -10.55 -1.25
C ALA A 802 -22.05 -10.11 -1.35
N PHE A 803 -21.41 -9.94 -0.22
CA PHE A 803 -20.03 -9.45 -0.14
C PHE A 803 -19.08 -10.56 0.31
N GLY A 804 -17.91 -10.67 -0.30
CA GLY A 804 -16.85 -11.59 0.11
C GLY A 804 -15.46 -11.02 -0.07
N TYR A 805 -14.53 -11.54 0.74
CA TYR A 805 -13.11 -11.23 0.58
C TYR A 805 -12.41 -12.28 -0.26
N LEU A 806 -11.55 -11.81 -1.18
CA LEU A 806 -10.73 -12.65 -2.05
C LEU A 806 -9.58 -13.29 -1.28
N ASN A 807 -9.14 -14.44 -1.80
CA ASN A 807 -7.92 -15.12 -1.39
C ASN A 807 -7.86 -15.39 0.12
N GLN A 808 -8.98 -15.87 0.68
CA GLN A 808 -9.11 -16.31 2.06
C GLN A 808 -9.06 -17.86 2.15
N ASP A 809 -8.98 -18.41 3.37
CA ASP A 809 -8.86 -19.84 3.60
C ASP A 809 -10.11 -20.61 3.15
N GLY A 810 -9.94 -21.67 2.38
CA GLY A 810 -11.00 -22.61 1.99
C GLY A 810 -11.50 -22.39 0.57
N VAL A 811 -12.72 -21.89 0.38
CA VAL A 811 -13.36 -21.82 -0.93
C VAL A 811 -12.91 -20.62 -1.74
N ASP A 812 -12.48 -20.84 -2.99
CA ASP A 812 -12.16 -19.76 -3.90
C ASP A 812 -13.43 -19.15 -4.52
N LEU A 813 -13.74 -17.91 -4.10
CA LEU A 813 -14.94 -17.20 -4.56
C LEU A 813 -14.91 -16.83 -6.05
N ARG A 814 -13.72 -16.82 -6.69
CA ARG A 814 -13.56 -16.53 -8.13
C ARG A 814 -14.20 -17.60 -9.00
N THR A 815 -14.39 -18.82 -8.49
CA THR A 815 -15.09 -19.89 -9.20
C THR A 815 -16.54 -19.54 -9.57
N LEU A 816 -17.14 -18.54 -8.90
CA LEU A 816 -18.48 -18.02 -9.25
C LEU A 816 -18.45 -17.02 -10.42
N LEU A 817 -17.27 -16.51 -10.80
CA LEU A 817 -17.15 -15.47 -11.82
C LEU A 817 -17.31 -16.08 -13.22
N SER A 818 -18.07 -15.40 -14.08
CA SER A 818 -18.24 -15.76 -15.49
C SER A 818 -17.68 -14.68 -16.41
N ASP A 819 -17.21 -15.07 -17.58
CA ASP A 819 -16.65 -14.18 -18.56
C ASP A 819 -17.64 -13.10 -19.04
N GLY A 820 -17.15 -11.85 -19.16
CA GLY A 820 -17.85 -10.76 -19.88
C GLY A 820 -19.09 -10.18 -19.21
N ALA A 821 -19.39 -10.53 -17.96
CA ALA A 821 -20.52 -9.95 -17.25
C ALA A 821 -20.15 -8.54 -16.72
N GLU A 822 -21.02 -7.54 -16.94
CA GLU A 822 -20.86 -6.19 -16.36
C GLU A 822 -20.97 -6.21 -14.84
N SER A 823 -21.79 -7.10 -14.28
CA SER A 823 -21.93 -7.40 -12.86
C SER A 823 -22.44 -8.82 -12.70
N ILE A 824 -22.15 -9.45 -11.56
CA ILE A 824 -22.53 -10.84 -11.29
C ILE A 824 -23.64 -10.87 -10.27
N ASP A 825 -24.78 -11.48 -10.68
CA ASP A 825 -25.90 -11.78 -9.80
C ASP A 825 -25.85 -13.27 -9.42
N ILE A 826 -25.94 -13.57 -8.13
CA ILE A 826 -25.92 -14.92 -7.60
C ILE A 826 -27.25 -15.27 -6.93
N ARG A 827 -27.64 -16.55 -7.05
CA ARG A 827 -28.72 -17.13 -6.25
C ARG A 827 -28.13 -17.81 -5.02
N ILE A 828 -28.74 -17.56 -3.85
CA ILE A 828 -28.38 -18.19 -2.59
C ILE A 828 -29.43 -19.27 -2.30
N ASP A 829 -29.02 -20.55 -2.21
CA ASP A 829 -29.91 -21.69 -1.93
C ASP A 829 -29.51 -22.34 -0.59
N PRO A 830 -30.33 -22.15 0.47
CA PRO A 830 -30.06 -22.75 1.78
C PRO A 830 -30.21 -24.27 1.85
N THR A 831 -30.86 -24.90 0.84
CA THR A 831 -31.26 -26.31 0.89
C THR A 831 -30.49 -27.21 -0.07
N ALA A 832 -29.86 -26.63 -1.11
CA ALA A 832 -29.14 -27.41 -2.12
C ALA A 832 -27.80 -27.93 -1.56
N LYS A 833 -27.44 -29.15 -1.94
CA LYS A 833 -26.07 -29.65 -1.78
C LYS A 833 -25.25 -29.19 -2.97
N ALA A 834 -24.05 -28.70 -2.73
CA ALA A 834 -23.10 -28.44 -3.82
C ALA A 834 -22.81 -29.76 -4.58
N ASN A 835 -22.85 -29.69 -5.91
CA ASN A 835 -22.53 -30.83 -6.78
C ASN A 835 -20.98 -31.06 -6.83
#